data_d272a4cee819a4e2bfec347c071a4472
#
_entry.id   d272a4cee819a4e2bfec347c071a4472
#
_cell.length_a   1.000
_cell.length_b   1.000
_cell.length_c   1.000
_cell.angle_alpha   90.00
_cell.angle_beta   90.00
_cell.angle_gamma   90.00
#
_symmetry.space_group_name_H-M   'P 1'
#
loop_
_entity.id
_entity.type
_entity.pdbx_description
1 polymer ?
#
loop_
_entity_poly.entity_id
_entity_poly.type
_entity_poly.pdbx_seq_one_letter_code
_entity_poly.pdbx_strand_id
1 'polypeptide(L)'
;MKQFNNLALVAFLLLFSSGAWAQGTVQGKVTDSNGEALIGASIGAAGTGKSTSTDVSGKYSLSLPNGTYQINVAYTGFKTASNAVTVSGNMVMLDIAMEPSDLTLDEVVISTGSRNTKRTITDSPLPIDIISAKDLLATGQNSFDKALQYRVPSFNTVNTPVNDATTLLDPYEIRNMGPSRTLVLINGKRKNLSSLLYVQFSPGRGETGVDLSAIPTDAIQRVEILRDGASAQYGSDAIAGVMNVILKDRFEYSTLNLSSGITGKGDGQTYGVSLNSGANFGSKGFLNYTLNFTQQENAVRSGKIDLPTEIATFGLDDDGNEVPAQVNLITQYLSDYPTGGNINGTGEVSAARFLINGGIPINENTQLYANAAYVTKKVSSFANFRTPYWRQDRGLLHSVTDNGGKNYITSETLAFAEDNPDIYKGYIGYLPTFEGDLSDYNFTAGAKNENNGWESDLSLTLGGNTQKYTVDNTVNRSLGTASPTRFKPGGYGFNHVVGNLDITKAISDVFGIAFGAEARSESYTIYAGDEASYAGEGANSFPGINAANAGTNSRFNLGGYVDLSWDITKNFLINGTFRTENYSDFGNANVYKISSRYKLLDNKMTIRGSFSTGFRAPSLHQIYAQSTQASFVDGTIQLAGLFNNRSAQARALGIEQLRSEKSTNLSLGLAFNPIKNLNISLDYFKIDVEDRIVYSSTIRTAEGDSTSTLFNILRNGGVATAQFFINGINTSTSGLDYVVSYRNIGLGDGKLHVNLAGNFILDNSINGNPVEPRAIQEAGSSILNAQIRSLLTESRPEYKSILGLEYAIGKWGIGLNGTLFGPTRFQDLDNGGSIMNHIKAEFKPAVVTDLSIGYNFNKNWSLFLNCNNILDVLPEWDLVALDAEGAAAIANPADKSLLRGFLGFSGRYDILGYNGSQFSQLGRMFNAQLSIKF
;
A
#
# COMPACT_ATOMS: atom_id res chain seq x y z
N MET A 1 36.03 25.32 26.79
CA MET A 1 34.80 25.32 25.99
C MET A 1 33.47 25.21 26.81
N LYS A 2 33.45 25.43 28.13
CA LYS A 2 32.20 25.41 28.94
C LYS A 2 31.73 26.78 29.43
N GLN A 3 32.45 27.88 29.11
CA GLN A 3 32.04 29.24 29.50
C GLN A 3 31.47 30.11 28.37
N PHE A 4 31.50 29.65 27.10
CA PHE A 4 30.94 30.40 25.98
C PHE A 4 29.44 30.16 25.74
N ASN A 5 28.88 29.06 26.29
CA ASN A 5 27.45 28.72 26.08
C ASN A 5 26.48 29.47 27.00
N ASN A 6 26.96 29.98 28.12
CA ASN A 6 26.09 30.70 29.08
C ASN A 6 25.92 32.21 28.76
N LEU A 7 26.82 32.80 27.99
CA LEU A 7 26.70 34.22 27.58
C LEU A 7 25.76 34.35 26.36
N ALA A 8 25.69 33.34 25.49
CA ALA A 8 24.77 33.33 24.34
C ALA A 8 23.31 33.14 24.76
N LEU A 9 23.05 32.39 25.86
CA LEU A 9 21.70 32.19 26.38
C LEU A 9 21.16 33.44 27.10
N VAL A 10 22.03 34.21 27.78
CA VAL A 10 21.65 35.45 28.44
C VAL A 10 21.45 36.60 27.45
N ALA A 11 22.24 36.65 26.40
CA ALA A 11 22.06 37.62 25.28
C ALA A 11 20.78 37.38 24.47
N PHE A 12 20.33 36.11 24.36
CA PHE A 12 19.07 35.75 23.67
C PHE A 12 17.83 36.09 24.51
N LEU A 13 17.94 36.12 25.83
CA LEU A 13 16.85 36.47 26.75
C LEU A 13 16.67 38.00 26.95
N LEU A 14 17.65 38.84 26.57
CA LEU A 14 17.58 40.30 26.73
C LEU A 14 17.05 41.03 25.48
N LEU A 15 16.71 40.31 24.38
CA LEU A 15 16.16 40.92 23.17
C LEU A 15 14.62 40.93 23.10
N PHE A 16 13.94 40.50 24.16
CA PHE A 16 12.46 40.54 24.24
C PHE A 16 11.92 41.47 25.32
N SER A 17 12.44 42.71 25.41
CA SER A 17 11.71 43.76 26.11
C SER A 17 10.81 44.52 25.15
N SER A 18 9.62 43.96 24.88
CA SER A 18 8.56 44.63 24.14
C SER A 18 7.82 45.63 25.02
N GLY A 19 7.68 46.86 24.56
CA GLY A 19 6.96 47.93 25.24
C GLY A 19 5.51 47.53 25.57
N ALA A 20 5.04 47.88 26.74
CA ALA A 20 3.67 47.74 27.20
C ALA A 20 2.75 48.72 26.42
N TRP A 21 2.10 48.26 25.38
CA TRP A 21 0.99 48.95 24.74
C TRP A 21 -0.28 48.69 25.56
N ALA A 22 -1.14 49.68 25.72
CA ALA A 22 -2.43 49.51 26.36
C ALA A 22 -3.23 48.43 25.56
N GLN A 23 -3.45 47.28 26.21
CA GLN A 23 -4.20 46.17 25.62
C GLN A 23 -5.53 46.02 26.31
N GLY A 24 -6.62 45.86 25.53
CA GLY A 24 -7.88 45.35 26.00
C GLY A 24 -8.04 43.88 25.78
N THR A 25 -8.99 43.25 26.39
CA THR A 25 -9.22 41.81 26.32
C THR A 25 -10.61 41.51 25.79
N VAL A 26 -10.70 40.74 24.74
CA VAL A 26 -11.97 40.16 24.25
C VAL A 26 -12.16 38.82 24.94
N GLN A 27 -13.25 38.64 25.67
CA GLN A 27 -13.60 37.40 26.37
C GLN A 27 -15.01 36.98 25.96
N GLY A 28 -15.29 35.67 26.04
CA GLY A 28 -16.62 35.21 25.77
C GLY A 28 -16.68 33.69 25.81
N LYS A 29 -17.80 33.17 25.40
CA LYS A 29 -18.03 31.72 25.28
C LYS A 29 -18.39 31.36 23.85
N VAL A 30 -17.81 30.28 23.32
CA VAL A 30 -18.21 29.71 22.04
C VAL A 30 -19.06 28.47 22.31
N THR A 31 -20.27 28.45 21.71
CA THR A 31 -21.21 27.35 21.85
C THR A 31 -21.70 26.89 20.50
N ASP A 32 -22.31 25.70 20.45
CA ASP A 32 -23.11 25.29 19.34
C ASP A 32 -24.52 25.94 19.36
N SER A 33 -25.34 25.61 18.36
CA SER A 33 -26.76 26.08 18.26
C SER A 33 -27.68 25.60 19.40
N ASN A 34 -27.24 24.58 20.19
CA ASN A 34 -27.98 24.07 21.34
C ASN A 34 -27.47 24.65 22.67
N GLY A 35 -26.45 25.57 22.62
CA GLY A 35 -25.86 26.18 23.80
C GLY A 35 -24.74 25.31 24.45
N GLU A 36 -24.37 24.17 23.86
CA GLU A 36 -23.25 23.39 24.34
C GLU A 36 -21.91 24.06 24.04
N ALA A 37 -21.00 24.03 25.01
CA ALA A 37 -19.69 24.65 24.89
C ALA A 37 -18.81 23.94 23.85
N LEU A 38 -18.24 24.68 22.92
CA LEU A 38 -17.27 24.17 21.95
C LEU A 38 -15.85 24.33 22.50
N ILE A 39 -15.25 23.23 22.90
CA ILE A 39 -13.91 23.18 23.51
C ILE A 39 -12.85 23.15 22.40
N GLY A 40 -11.81 24.00 22.53
CA GLY A 40 -10.73 24.04 21.54
C GLY A 40 -11.11 24.77 20.25
N ALA A 41 -12.27 25.45 20.19
CA ALA A 41 -12.57 26.33 19.09
C ALA A 41 -11.47 27.38 18.94
N SER A 42 -10.95 27.57 17.73
CA SER A 42 -9.89 28.53 17.44
C SER A 42 -10.49 29.92 17.24
N ILE A 43 -10.03 30.91 17.98
CA ILE A 43 -10.45 32.30 17.91
C ILE A 43 -9.27 33.16 17.45
N GLY A 44 -9.39 33.85 16.33
CA GLY A 44 -8.35 34.72 15.79
C GLY A 44 -8.87 36.12 15.45
N ALA A 45 -8.07 37.15 15.74
CA ALA A 45 -8.35 38.52 15.28
C ALA A 45 -7.69 38.74 13.91
N ALA A 46 -8.51 38.93 12.87
CA ALA A 46 -8.04 39.07 11.50
C ALA A 46 -7.02 40.24 11.37
N GLY A 47 -5.92 40.01 10.67
CA GLY A 47 -4.87 41.04 10.42
C GLY A 47 -3.90 41.27 11.60
N THR A 48 -4.04 40.58 12.75
CA THR A 48 -3.21 40.87 13.94
C THR A 48 -2.20 39.77 14.29
N GLY A 49 -2.35 38.59 13.73
CA GLY A 49 -1.59 37.41 14.14
C GLY A 49 -1.88 36.94 15.59
N LYS A 50 -2.87 37.51 16.28
CA LYS A 50 -3.28 37.11 17.62
C LYS A 50 -4.40 36.09 17.57
N SER A 51 -4.23 34.96 18.24
CA SER A 51 -5.24 33.92 18.36
C SER A 51 -5.23 33.27 19.74
N THR A 52 -6.31 32.61 20.10
CA THR A 52 -6.51 31.81 21.30
C THR A 52 -7.44 30.66 21.00
N SER A 53 -7.64 29.75 21.94
CA SER A 53 -8.63 28.68 21.86
C SER A 53 -9.54 28.69 23.08
N THR A 54 -10.73 28.09 22.93
CA THR A 54 -11.64 27.93 24.05
C THR A 54 -11.16 26.87 25.04
N ASP A 55 -11.40 27.11 26.32
CA ASP A 55 -11.17 26.16 27.41
C ASP A 55 -12.25 25.06 27.49
N VAL A 56 -12.16 24.18 28.47
CA VAL A 56 -13.12 23.07 28.72
C VAL A 56 -14.55 23.51 28.97
N SER A 57 -14.79 24.80 29.25
CA SER A 57 -16.13 25.39 29.42
C SER A 57 -16.57 26.17 28.19
N GLY A 58 -15.80 26.15 27.10
CA GLY A 58 -16.01 26.92 25.89
C GLY A 58 -15.64 28.40 26.02
N LYS A 59 -14.99 28.82 27.12
CA LYS A 59 -14.61 30.22 27.34
C LYS A 59 -13.25 30.51 26.68
N TYR A 60 -13.12 31.73 26.19
CA TYR A 60 -11.86 32.23 25.63
C TYR A 60 -11.50 33.61 26.13
N SER A 61 -10.23 33.95 26.03
CA SER A 61 -9.69 35.27 26.34
C SER A 61 -8.61 35.61 25.31
N LEU A 62 -8.76 36.74 24.60
CA LEU A 62 -7.86 37.21 23.56
C LEU A 62 -7.47 38.67 23.85
N SER A 63 -6.18 38.90 24.14
CA SER A 63 -5.65 40.23 24.37
C SER A 63 -5.25 40.91 23.06
N LEU A 64 -5.84 42.09 22.81
CA LEU A 64 -5.63 42.86 21.58
C LEU A 64 -5.27 44.31 21.89
N PRO A 65 -4.43 45.00 21.10
CA PRO A 65 -4.30 46.44 21.13
C PRO A 65 -5.65 47.15 20.89
N ASN A 66 -5.73 48.41 21.21
CA ASN A 66 -6.94 49.21 20.89
C ASN A 66 -7.16 49.28 19.39
N GLY A 67 -8.37 49.00 18.92
CA GLY A 67 -8.71 48.99 17.52
C GLY A 67 -10.01 48.19 17.25
N THR A 68 -10.48 48.22 16.01
CA THR A 68 -11.63 47.41 15.56
C THR A 68 -11.11 46.20 14.80
N TYR A 69 -11.59 45.00 15.19
CA TYR A 69 -11.14 43.72 14.69
C TYR A 69 -12.31 42.87 14.23
N GLN A 70 -12.05 42.04 13.23
CA GLN A 70 -12.92 40.92 12.90
C GLN A 70 -12.42 39.70 13.69
N ILE A 71 -13.21 39.19 14.62
CA ILE A 71 -12.93 37.96 15.36
C ILE A 71 -13.51 36.80 14.60
N ASN A 72 -12.65 35.93 14.08
CA ASN A 72 -13.00 34.74 13.37
C ASN A 72 -12.91 33.54 14.32
N VAL A 73 -13.97 32.75 14.38
CA VAL A 73 -14.02 31.52 15.17
C VAL A 73 -14.19 30.33 14.22
N ALA A 74 -13.28 29.37 14.30
CA ALA A 74 -13.31 28.14 13.54
C ALA A 74 -13.34 26.92 14.48
N TYR A 75 -14.20 25.98 14.17
CA TYR A 75 -14.28 24.69 14.88
C TYR A 75 -14.70 23.59 13.91
N THR A 76 -14.09 22.43 14.04
CA THR A 76 -14.36 21.29 13.11
C THR A 76 -15.80 20.85 13.20
N GLY A 77 -16.44 20.74 12.04
CA GLY A 77 -17.88 20.43 11.95
C GLY A 77 -18.81 21.62 12.11
N PHE A 78 -18.27 22.85 12.14
CA PHE A 78 -19.06 24.10 12.25
C PHE A 78 -18.64 25.11 11.17
N LYS A 79 -19.60 25.95 10.77
CA LYS A 79 -19.33 27.09 9.88
C LYS A 79 -18.46 28.11 10.62
N THR A 80 -17.45 28.67 9.96
CA THR A 80 -16.66 29.76 10.54
C THR A 80 -17.57 30.95 10.88
N ALA A 81 -17.56 31.37 12.13
CA ALA A 81 -18.27 32.58 12.56
C ALA A 81 -17.32 33.78 12.53
N SER A 82 -17.78 34.93 12.05
CA SER A 82 -17.01 36.17 11.98
C SER A 82 -17.80 37.32 12.57
N ASN A 83 -17.26 37.96 13.62
CA ASN A 83 -17.90 39.00 14.38
C ASN A 83 -16.98 40.24 14.54
N ALA A 84 -17.50 41.42 14.28
CA ALA A 84 -16.74 42.63 14.48
C ALA A 84 -16.73 43.02 15.98
N VAL A 85 -15.56 43.41 16.50
CA VAL A 85 -15.41 43.88 17.86
C VAL A 85 -14.49 45.10 17.92
N THR A 86 -14.81 46.07 18.75
CA THR A 86 -13.96 47.24 19.01
C THR A 86 -13.38 47.18 20.43
N VAL A 87 -12.05 47.17 20.51
CA VAL A 87 -11.28 47.13 21.75
C VAL A 87 -10.77 48.51 22.06
N SER A 88 -11.09 49.04 23.26
CA SER A 88 -10.74 50.37 23.68
C SER A 88 -10.13 50.42 25.11
N GLY A 89 -9.24 49.43 25.36
CA GLY A 89 -8.56 49.35 26.67
C GLY A 89 -9.31 48.62 27.78
N ASN A 90 -10.60 48.32 27.55
CA ASN A 90 -11.47 47.59 28.50
C ASN A 90 -11.70 46.15 28.02
N MET A 91 -12.23 45.31 28.92
CA MET A 91 -12.70 43.98 28.58
C MET A 91 -14.00 44.09 27.76
N VAL A 92 -14.02 43.40 26.65
CA VAL A 92 -15.21 43.29 25.74
C VAL A 92 -15.71 41.84 25.79
N MET A 93 -16.98 41.65 26.10
CA MET A 93 -17.64 40.34 26.08
C MET A 93 -18.20 40.07 24.69
N LEU A 94 -17.85 38.90 24.12
CA LEU A 94 -18.32 38.44 22.81
C LEU A 94 -18.60 36.93 22.85
N ASP A 95 -19.84 36.57 23.13
CA ASP A 95 -20.32 35.17 23.03
C ASP A 95 -20.67 34.83 21.58
N ILE A 96 -20.27 33.66 21.13
CA ILE A 96 -20.41 33.24 19.73
C ILE A 96 -21.10 31.88 19.69
N ALA A 97 -22.25 31.79 19.08
CA ALA A 97 -22.90 30.54 18.74
C ALA A 97 -22.55 30.15 17.31
N MET A 98 -21.98 28.96 17.15
CA MET A 98 -21.58 28.43 15.85
C MET A 98 -22.67 27.52 15.29
N GLU A 99 -22.96 27.65 14.02
CA GLU A 99 -23.82 26.74 13.28
C GLU A 99 -23.05 25.48 12.88
N PRO A 100 -23.63 24.28 13.07
CA PRO A 100 -23.02 23.07 12.51
C PRO A 100 -22.78 23.24 11.01
N SER A 101 -21.60 22.91 10.57
CA SER A 101 -21.34 22.74 9.14
C SER A 101 -21.91 21.39 8.75
N ASP A 102 -23.06 21.38 8.08
CA ASP A 102 -23.45 20.23 7.28
C ASP A 102 -22.48 20.15 6.10
N LEU A 103 -21.28 19.61 6.31
CA LEU A 103 -20.36 19.28 5.21
C LEU A 103 -21.06 18.23 4.35
N THR A 104 -21.88 18.70 3.44
CA THR A 104 -22.31 17.90 2.30
C THR A 104 -21.09 17.67 1.41
N LEU A 105 -21.02 16.56 0.69
CA LEU A 105 -19.97 16.30 -0.31
C LEU A 105 -19.81 17.47 -1.30
N ASP A 106 -20.84 18.31 -1.42
CA ASP A 106 -20.86 19.50 -2.26
C ASP A 106 -19.96 20.65 -1.76
N GLU A 107 -19.51 20.62 -0.50
CA GLU A 107 -18.67 21.70 0.09
C GLU A 107 -17.20 21.29 0.20
N VAL A 108 -16.85 20.00 0.00
CA VAL A 108 -15.45 19.57 0.05
C VAL A 108 -14.73 19.97 -1.21
N VAL A 109 -13.83 20.94 -1.08
CA VAL A 109 -12.93 21.35 -2.16
C VAL A 109 -11.85 20.28 -2.32
N ILE A 110 -11.80 19.69 -3.50
CA ILE A 110 -10.79 18.69 -3.87
C ILE A 110 -9.52 19.37 -4.37
N SER A 111 -8.38 18.78 -4.05
CA SER A 111 -7.07 19.21 -4.53
C SER A 111 -6.55 18.34 -5.68
N THR A 112 -7.26 17.25 -5.99
CA THR A 112 -6.88 16.27 -7.02
C THR A 112 -7.81 16.39 -8.23
N GLY A 113 -7.28 16.08 -9.43
CA GLY A 113 -8.08 16.02 -10.67
C GLY A 113 -8.21 17.33 -11.44
N SER A 114 -7.78 18.47 -10.89
CA SER A 114 -7.64 19.74 -11.61
C SER A 114 -6.35 20.43 -11.19
N ARG A 115 -5.57 20.90 -12.15
CA ARG A 115 -4.37 21.72 -11.90
C ARG A 115 -4.73 23.21 -11.83
N ASN A 116 -5.93 23.57 -12.22
CA ASN A 116 -6.31 24.93 -12.55
C ASN A 116 -7.22 25.55 -11.47
N THR A 117 -8.42 25.08 -11.32
CA THR A 117 -9.40 25.64 -10.39
C THR A 117 -9.80 24.62 -9.34
N LYS A 118 -9.75 24.99 -8.07
CA LYS A 118 -10.26 24.14 -6.98
C LYS A 118 -11.77 23.94 -7.18
N ARG A 119 -12.21 22.70 -7.20
CA ARG A 119 -13.60 22.31 -7.45
C ARG A 119 -14.13 21.43 -6.33
N THR A 120 -15.43 21.37 -6.21
CA THR A 120 -16.08 20.37 -5.35
C THR A 120 -16.19 19.03 -6.09
N ILE A 121 -16.54 17.97 -5.38
CA ILE A 121 -16.72 16.62 -5.98
C ILE A 121 -17.77 16.65 -7.09
N THR A 122 -18.88 17.35 -6.86
CA THR A 122 -20.02 17.47 -7.80
C THR A 122 -19.67 18.34 -9.00
N ASP A 123 -18.70 19.24 -8.84
CA ASP A 123 -18.19 20.10 -9.91
C ASP A 123 -17.03 19.51 -10.70
N SER A 124 -16.47 18.41 -10.23
CA SER A 124 -15.36 17.75 -10.91
C SER A 124 -15.83 17.05 -12.18
N PRO A 125 -15.11 17.22 -13.31
CA PRO A 125 -15.35 16.41 -14.51
C PRO A 125 -14.86 14.96 -14.39
N LEU A 126 -14.27 14.57 -13.24
CA LEU A 126 -13.60 13.31 -13.00
C LEU A 126 -14.16 12.60 -11.77
N PRO A 127 -14.15 11.24 -11.72
CA PRO A 127 -14.57 10.47 -10.56
C PRO A 127 -13.52 10.52 -9.45
N ILE A 128 -13.87 11.07 -8.28
CA ILE A 128 -12.98 11.19 -7.13
C ILE A 128 -13.69 10.68 -5.89
N ASP A 129 -13.05 9.75 -5.17
CA ASP A 129 -13.48 9.30 -3.85
C ASP A 129 -12.76 10.11 -2.77
N ILE A 130 -13.48 10.46 -1.73
CA ILE A 130 -12.91 11.08 -0.53
C ILE A 130 -13.16 10.17 0.66
N ILE A 131 -12.09 9.78 1.32
CA ILE A 131 -12.10 8.97 2.53
C ILE A 131 -11.57 9.85 3.67
N SER A 132 -12.40 10.12 4.66
CA SER A 132 -11.96 10.90 5.82
C SER A 132 -11.10 10.06 6.78
N ALA A 133 -10.35 10.75 7.66
CA ALA A 133 -9.62 10.08 8.73
C ALA A 133 -10.54 9.23 9.61
N LYS A 134 -11.77 9.72 9.87
CA LYS A 134 -12.77 8.99 10.65
C LYS A 134 -13.19 7.69 9.96
N ASP A 135 -13.37 7.70 8.64
CA ASP A 135 -13.74 6.51 7.86
C ASP A 135 -12.63 5.46 7.91
N LEU A 136 -11.36 5.87 7.86
CA LEU A 136 -10.22 4.97 7.98
C LEU A 136 -10.16 4.32 9.38
N LEU A 137 -10.26 5.13 10.43
CA LEU A 137 -10.22 4.64 11.81
C LEU A 137 -11.39 3.72 12.15
N ALA A 138 -12.57 3.99 11.59
CA ALA A 138 -13.77 3.16 11.81
C ALA A 138 -13.66 1.74 11.23
N THR A 139 -12.66 1.45 10.39
CA THR A 139 -12.41 0.08 9.91
C THR A 139 -11.82 -0.83 10.98
N GLY A 140 -11.20 -0.28 12.02
CA GLY A 140 -10.46 -1.05 13.02
C GLY A 140 -9.21 -1.74 12.47
N GLN A 141 -8.78 -1.41 11.25
CA GLN A 141 -7.59 -1.98 10.64
C GLN A 141 -6.32 -1.29 11.15
N ASN A 142 -5.23 -2.06 11.30
CA ASN A 142 -4.00 -1.58 11.93
C ASN A 142 -3.08 -0.79 10.98
N SER A 143 -3.32 -0.84 9.67
CA SER A 143 -2.51 -0.15 8.68
C SER A 143 -3.38 0.56 7.64
N PHE A 144 -2.80 1.58 7.03
CA PHE A 144 -3.48 2.44 6.07
C PHE A 144 -3.97 1.68 4.83
N ASP A 145 -3.15 0.81 4.26
CA ASP A 145 -3.49 -0.02 3.09
C ASP A 145 -4.65 -0.99 3.39
N LYS A 146 -4.66 -1.63 4.58
CA LYS A 146 -5.75 -2.53 4.99
C LYS A 146 -7.05 -1.76 5.23
N ALA A 147 -6.99 -0.56 5.79
CA ALA A 147 -8.15 0.30 5.94
C ALA A 147 -8.78 0.67 4.59
N LEU A 148 -7.96 0.97 3.56
CA LEU A 148 -8.43 1.27 2.21
C LEU A 148 -9.16 0.10 1.55
N GLN A 149 -8.74 -1.15 1.78
CA GLN A 149 -9.40 -2.34 1.21
C GLN A 149 -10.89 -2.43 1.57
N TYR A 150 -11.26 -2.00 2.77
CA TYR A 150 -12.63 -2.04 3.29
C TYR A 150 -13.37 -0.71 3.16
N ARG A 151 -12.79 0.28 2.45
CA ARG A 151 -13.44 1.58 2.16
C ARG A 151 -13.50 1.91 0.68
N VAL A 152 -12.58 1.37 -0.12
CA VAL A 152 -12.47 1.65 -1.56
C VAL A 152 -12.70 0.36 -2.36
N PRO A 153 -13.83 0.20 -3.05
CA PRO A 153 -14.13 -1.05 -3.75
C PRO A 153 -13.13 -1.41 -4.84
N SER A 154 -12.62 -0.42 -5.58
CA SER A 154 -11.63 -0.64 -6.64
C SER A 154 -10.20 -0.89 -6.14
N PHE A 155 -9.95 -0.73 -4.82
CA PHE A 155 -8.63 -0.94 -4.20
C PHE A 155 -8.55 -2.35 -3.61
N ASN A 156 -7.53 -3.10 -3.97
CA ASN A 156 -7.24 -4.43 -3.42
C ASN A 156 -5.84 -4.46 -2.83
N THR A 157 -5.67 -5.17 -1.73
CA THR A 157 -4.39 -5.53 -1.13
C THR A 157 -4.47 -6.96 -0.62
N VAL A 158 -3.35 -7.62 -0.44
CA VAL A 158 -3.29 -8.98 0.13
C VAL A 158 -2.64 -8.94 1.50
N ASN A 159 -2.94 -9.95 2.31
CA ASN A 159 -2.15 -10.29 3.48
C ASN A 159 -1.34 -11.52 3.11
N THR A 160 -0.08 -11.33 2.80
CA THR A 160 0.81 -12.45 2.49
C THR A 160 1.15 -13.20 3.78
N PRO A 161 0.77 -14.48 3.88
CA PRO A 161 0.88 -15.18 5.16
C PRO A 161 2.33 -15.48 5.55
N VAL A 162 3.11 -16.03 4.67
CA VAL A 162 4.56 -16.26 4.86
C VAL A 162 5.19 -16.18 3.50
N ASN A 163 6.25 -15.51 3.40
CA ASN A 163 7.27 -15.71 2.39
C ASN A 163 8.18 -14.52 2.24
N ASP A 164 9.45 -14.72 2.34
CA ASP A 164 10.52 -13.84 1.93
C ASP A 164 10.19 -12.33 1.88
N ALA A 165 10.74 -11.59 0.91
CA ALA A 165 10.59 -10.16 0.82
C ALA A 165 9.16 -9.65 0.61
N THR A 166 8.21 -10.48 0.10
CA THR A 166 6.82 -10.06 -0.12
C THR A 166 6.06 -9.87 1.20
N THR A 167 6.44 -10.58 2.27
CA THR A 167 5.85 -10.40 3.60
C THR A 167 6.25 -9.09 4.27
N LEU A 168 7.29 -8.44 3.78
CA LEU A 168 7.76 -7.16 4.32
C LEU A 168 6.84 -6.00 3.95
N LEU A 169 6.17 -6.10 2.78
CA LEU A 169 5.31 -5.09 2.21
C LEU A 169 4.30 -5.76 1.28
N ASP A 170 3.03 -5.78 1.67
CA ASP A 170 1.96 -6.34 0.85
C ASP A 170 1.71 -5.52 -0.41
N PRO A 171 1.56 -6.14 -1.59
CA PRO A 171 1.19 -5.44 -2.81
C PRO A 171 -0.25 -4.94 -2.74
N TYR A 172 -0.47 -3.76 -3.33
CA TYR A 172 -1.80 -3.17 -3.48
C TYR A 172 -2.04 -2.78 -4.94
N GLU A 173 -3.29 -2.56 -5.29
CA GLU A 173 -3.64 -2.13 -6.64
C GLU A 173 -5.00 -1.44 -6.70
N ILE A 174 -5.20 -0.63 -7.73
CA ILE A 174 -6.49 -0.05 -8.10
C ILE A 174 -6.90 -0.63 -9.46
N ARG A 175 -8.16 -1.10 -9.57
CA ARG A 175 -8.74 -1.63 -10.82
C ARG A 175 -7.92 -2.75 -11.46
N ASN A 176 -7.31 -3.62 -10.65
CA ASN A 176 -6.51 -4.77 -11.08
C ASN A 176 -5.30 -4.41 -11.97
N MET A 177 -4.78 -3.17 -11.82
CA MET A 177 -3.70 -2.65 -12.67
C MET A 177 -2.30 -2.84 -12.07
N GLY A 178 -2.21 -3.42 -10.85
CA GLY A 178 -0.96 -3.58 -10.11
C GLY A 178 -0.49 -2.29 -9.42
N PRO A 179 0.51 -2.39 -8.51
CA PRO A 179 0.95 -1.26 -7.69
C PRO A 179 1.68 -0.16 -8.48
N SER A 180 2.33 -0.50 -9.58
CA SER A 180 3.15 0.43 -10.36
C SER A 180 2.37 1.44 -11.19
N ARG A 181 1.06 1.26 -11.36
CA ARG A 181 0.22 2.10 -12.22
C ARG A 181 -0.72 3.01 -11.44
N THR A 182 -0.51 3.11 -10.11
CA THR A 182 -1.19 4.05 -9.22
C THR A 182 -0.19 5.03 -8.64
N LEU A 183 -0.34 6.32 -8.98
CA LEU A 183 0.51 7.36 -8.42
C LEU A 183 0.06 7.73 -7.01
N VAL A 184 0.98 7.72 -6.06
CA VAL A 184 0.72 8.15 -4.67
C VAL A 184 1.37 9.50 -4.42
N LEU A 185 0.59 10.42 -3.87
CA LEU A 185 1.00 11.77 -3.51
C LEU A 185 0.79 12.02 -2.01
N ILE A 186 1.61 12.88 -1.42
CA ILE A 186 1.40 13.48 -0.11
C ILE A 186 1.28 15.00 -0.32
N ASN A 187 0.13 15.58 0.06
CA ASN A 187 -0.18 17.00 -0.17
C ASN A 187 0.07 17.42 -1.64
N GLY A 188 -0.23 16.56 -2.61
CA GLY A 188 -0.05 16.82 -4.02
C GLY A 188 1.38 16.63 -4.57
N LYS A 189 2.36 16.25 -3.75
CA LYS A 189 3.75 15.99 -4.16
C LYS A 189 4.05 14.48 -4.14
N ARG A 190 4.82 14.02 -5.13
CA ARG A 190 5.10 12.59 -5.37
C ARG A 190 5.79 11.93 -4.17
N LYS A 191 5.23 10.83 -3.66
CA LYS A 191 5.89 9.95 -2.69
C LYS A 191 6.86 9.00 -3.40
N ASN A 192 8.00 8.72 -2.76
CA ASN A 192 8.99 7.76 -3.26
C ASN A 192 8.42 6.33 -3.35
N LEU A 193 8.90 5.58 -4.33
CA LEU A 193 8.67 4.13 -4.38
C LEU A 193 9.38 3.43 -3.21
N SER A 194 8.90 2.25 -2.86
CA SER A 194 9.67 1.32 -2.03
C SER A 194 10.87 0.77 -2.81
N SER A 195 11.84 0.22 -2.13
CA SER A 195 12.97 -0.48 -2.77
C SER A 195 12.63 -1.93 -3.14
N LEU A 196 11.43 -2.43 -2.74
CA LEU A 196 10.98 -3.78 -3.00
C LEU A 196 10.50 -3.95 -4.45
N LEU A 197 10.99 -4.99 -5.09
CA LEU A 197 10.46 -5.57 -6.31
C LEU A 197 9.76 -6.88 -5.94
N TYR A 198 8.47 -7.02 -6.28
CA TYR A 198 7.73 -8.25 -6.01
C TYR A 198 8.12 -9.34 -7.01
N VAL A 199 8.91 -10.32 -6.60
CA VAL A 199 9.39 -11.40 -7.47
C VAL A 199 8.64 -12.71 -7.27
N GLN A 200 7.95 -12.87 -6.13
CA GLN A 200 7.19 -14.08 -5.83
C GLN A 200 5.89 -14.19 -6.63
N PHE A 201 5.30 -15.40 -6.65
CA PHE A 201 3.99 -15.63 -7.26
C PHE A 201 2.89 -15.03 -6.37
N SER A 202 2.73 -13.73 -6.49
CA SER A 202 1.68 -12.97 -5.83
C SER A 202 1.15 -11.91 -6.78
N PRO A 203 -0.05 -11.40 -6.57
CA PRO A 203 -0.50 -10.22 -7.30
C PRO A 203 0.48 -9.07 -7.18
N GLY A 204 0.71 -8.35 -8.27
CA GLY A 204 1.77 -7.34 -8.34
C GLY A 204 3.16 -7.90 -8.70
N ARG A 205 3.28 -9.20 -9.03
CA ARG A 205 4.53 -9.81 -9.47
C ARG A 205 5.21 -9.02 -10.59
N GLY A 206 6.50 -8.77 -10.45
CA GLY A 206 7.31 -7.98 -11.38
C GLY A 206 7.14 -6.47 -11.25
N GLU A 207 6.42 -6.00 -10.25
CA GLU A 207 6.14 -4.58 -10.05
C GLU A 207 6.73 -4.07 -8.73
N THR A 208 6.72 -2.75 -8.57
CA THR A 208 7.07 -2.06 -7.32
C THR A 208 6.02 -1.00 -7.02
N GLY A 209 5.80 -0.68 -5.76
CA GLY A 209 4.83 0.33 -5.33
C GLY A 209 5.40 1.21 -4.22
N VAL A 210 4.56 2.08 -3.71
CA VAL A 210 4.86 2.91 -2.53
C VAL A 210 4.61 2.09 -1.26
N ASP A 211 5.41 2.26 -0.21
CA ASP A 211 5.08 1.73 1.11
C ASP A 211 3.95 2.56 1.74
N LEU A 212 2.69 2.10 1.58
CA LEU A 212 1.54 2.74 2.19
C LEU A 212 1.53 2.58 3.71
N SER A 213 2.11 1.50 4.24
CA SER A 213 2.19 1.25 5.68
C SER A 213 3.12 2.23 6.41
N ALA A 214 3.93 2.99 5.66
CA ALA A 214 4.77 4.05 6.19
C ALA A 214 3.98 5.32 6.60
N ILE A 215 2.71 5.45 6.19
CA ILE A 215 1.90 6.65 6.44
C ILE A 215 1.04 6.42 7.69
N PRO A 216 1.29 7.14 8.82
CA PRO A 216 0.47 7.01 10.02
C PRO A 216 -0.93 7.60 9.79
N THR A 217 -1.98 6.80 10.01
CA THR A 217 -3.37 7.21 9.78
C THR A 217 -3.77 8.45 10.58
N ASP A 218 -3.21 8.64 11.78
CA ASP A 218 -3.49 9.80 12.64
C ASP A 218 -2.96 11.14 12.09
N ALA A 219 -2.02 11.11 11.15
CA ALA A 219 -1.54 12.30 10.44
C ALA A 219 -2.45 12.72 9.29
N ILE A 220 -3.33 11.82 8.84
CA ILE A 220 -4.16 12.01 7.65
C ILE A 220 -5.39 12.86 8.01
N GLN A 221 -5.70 13.86 7.19
CA GLN A 221 -6.97 14.59 7.21
C GLN A 221 -8.01 13.87 6.35
N ARG A 222 -7.62 13.51 5.12
CA ARG A 222 -8.40 12.74 4.15
C ARG A 222 -7.52 12.13 3.08
N VAL A 223 -8.06 11.18 2.36
CA VAL A 223 -7.47 10.61 1.15
C VAL A 223 -8.37 10.93 -0.03
N GLU A 224 -7.81 11.46 -1.10
CA GLU A 224 -8.49 11.73 -2.36
C GLU A 224 -8.01 10.69 -3.38
N ILE A 225 -8.91 9.87 -3.92
CA ILE A 225 -8.60 8.86 -4.92
C ILE A 225 -9.27 9.24 -6.24
N LEU A 226 -8.46 9.70 -7.18
CA LEU A 226 -8.88 9.94 -8.54
C LEU A 226 -8.87 8.61 -9.31
N ARG A 227 -10.03 8.13 -9.69
CA ARG A 227 -10.21 6.88 -10.44
C ARG A 227 -10.29 7.15 -11.95
N ASP A 228 -9.21 7.75 -12.50
CA ASP A 228 -9.11 8.06 -13.93
C ASP A 228 -7.65 8.19 -14.34
N GLY A 229 -7.36 7.96 -15.63
CA GLY A 229 -6.03 8.21 -16.18
C GLY A 229 -5.64 9.67 -16.02
N ALA A 230 -4.49 9.92 -15.39
CA ALA A 230 -4.07 11.27 -15.00
C ALA A 230 -2.59 11.56 -15.30
N SER A 231 -1.98 10.80 -16.20
CA SER A 231 -0.57 10.99 -16.57
C SER A 231 -0.30 12.37 -17.20
N ALA A 232 -1.27 12.93 -17.92
CA ALA A 232 -1.15 14.29 -18.45
C ALA A 232 -1.08 15.36 -17.36
N GLN A 233 -1.75 15.12 -16.21
CA GLN A 233 -1.81 16.07 -15.10
C GLN A 233 -0.65 15.86 -14.11
N TYR A 234 -0.25 14.60 -13.84
CA TYR A 234 0.64 14.24 -12.74
C TYR A 234 1.92 13.51 -13.17
N GLY A 235 2.07 13.17 -14.45
CA GLY A 235 3.22 12.48 -15.00
C GLY A 235 3.11 10.96 -14.99
N SER A 236 4.23 10.30 -15.15
CA SER A 236 4.36 8.84 -15.15
C SER A 236 3.65 8.19 -13.96
N ASP A 237 3.16 6.96 -14.14
CA ASP A 237 2.57 6.06 -13.15
C ASP A 237 1.09 6.32 -12.82
N ALA A 238 0.51 7.44 -13.26
CA ALA A 238 -0.90 7.77 -13.06
C ALA A 238 -1.80 7.17 -14.17
N ILE A 239 -1.70 5.85 -14.42
CA ILE A 239 -2.49 5.12 -15.43
C ILE A 239 -3.84 4.69 -14.85
N ALA A 240 -3.84 3.97 -13.72
CA ALA A 240 -5.06 3.49 -13.06
C ALA A 240 -5.75 4.58 -12.24
N GLY A 241 -4.97 5.52 -11.74
CA GLY A 241 -5.44 6.61 -10.91
C GLY A 241 -4.36 7.30 -10.10
N VAL A 242 -4.81 8.21 -9.25
CA VAL A 242 -3.96 8.96 -8.31
C VAL A 242 -4.54 8.85 -6.91
N MET A 243 -3.72 8.48 -5.95
CA MET A 243 -4.03 8.52 -4.52
C MET A 243 -3.29 9.71 -3.89
N ASN A 244 -4.02 10.73 -3.45
CA ASN A 244 -3.45 11.90 -2.79
C ASN A 244 -3.80 11.90 -1.31
N VAL A 245 -2.80 11.71 -0.47
CA VAL A 245 -2.94 11.74 0.99
C VAL A 245 -2.78 13.18 1.45
N ILE A 246 -3.86 13.76 1.95
CA ILE A 246 -3.89 15.11 2.51
C ILE A 246 -3.63 15.00 4.00
N LEU A 247 -2.57 15.63 4.45
CA LEU A 247 -2.18 15.68 5.85
C LEU A 247 -2.97 16.76 6.61
N LYS A 248 -3.10 16.61 7.92
CA LYS A 248 -3.69 17.62 8.79
C LYS A 248 -2.92 18.93 8.67
N ASP A 249 -3.62 20.01 8.36
CA ASP A 249 -3.10 21.37 8.12
C ASP A 249 -3.54 22.38 9.19
N ARG A 250 -4.12 21.89 10.28
CA ARG A 250 -4.52 22.68 11.45
C ARG A 250 -4.31 21.86 12.72
N PHE A 251 -4.07 22.57 13.80
CA PHE A 251 -4.09 22.00 15.13
C PHE A 251 -5.39 22.40 15.83
N GLU A 252 -6.14 21.43 16.32
CA GLU A 252 -7.36 21.65 17.07
C GLU A 252 -7.21 21.19 18.51
N TYR A 253 -6.66 20.02 18.69
CA TYR A 253 -6.36 19.41 19.99
C TYR A 253 -5.31 18.31 19.82
N SER A 254 -4.58 18.02 20.88
CA SER A 254 -3.73 16.84 20.91
C SER A 254 -4.58 15.58 21.07
N THR A 255 -4.19 14.51 20.40
CA THR A 255 -4.85 13.21 20.50
C THR A 255 -3.82 12.14 20.83
N LEU A 256 -4.03 11.41 21.92
CA LEU A 256 -3.31 10.18 22.23
C LEU A 256 -4.23 8.99 21.97
N ASN A 257 -3.84 8.12 21.06
CA ASN A 257 -4.54 6.87 20.74
C ASN A 257 -3.73 5.69 21.28
N LEU A 258 -4.38 4.86 22.07
CA LEU A 258 -3.86 3.57 22.56
C LEU A 258 -4.68 2.47 21.94
N SER A 259 -4.06 1.55 21.24
CA SER A 259 -4.76 0.46 20.56
C SER A 259 -4.18 -0.90 20.92
N SER A 260 -5.03 -1.91 20.93
CA SER A 260 -4.67 -3.31 21.10
C SER A 260 -5.62 -4.18 20.30
N GLY A 261 -5.13 -5.31 19.79
CA GLY A 261 -5.93 -6.26 19.04
C GLY A 261 -5.43 -7.70 19.22
N ILE A 262 -6.28 -8.66 18.85
CA ILE A 262 -5.99 -10.09 18.92
C ILE A 262 -6.88 -10.84 17.93
N THR A 263 -6.39 -11.94 17.34
CA THR A 263 -7.23 -12.80 16.51
C THR A 263 -8.20 -13.63 17.36
N GLY A 264 -9.25 -14.14 16.74
CA GLY A 264 -10.22 -15.05 17.41
C GLY A 264 -9.59 -16.35 17.92
N LYS A 265 -8.37 -16.69 17.47
CA LYS A 265 -7.61 -17.86 17.96
C LYS A 265 -6.67 -17.54 19.13
N GLY A 266 -6.60 -16.26 19.56
CA GLY A 266 -5.82 -15.84 20.73
C GLY A 266 -4.34 -15.57 20.43
N ASP A 267 -3.97 -15.43 19.17
CA ASP A 267 -2.64 -15.11 18.69
C ASP A 267 -2.63 -13.80 17.86
N GLY A 268 -1.49 -13.40 17.33
CA GLY A 268 -1.36 -12.21 16.49
C GLY A 268 -1.71 -10.93 17.23
N GLN A 269 -1.28 -10.82 18.48
CA GLN A 269 -1.50 -9.63 19.30
C GLN A 269 -0.94 -8.39 18.61
N THR A 270 -1.70 -7.30 18.68
CA THR A 270 -1.26 -6.02 18.16
C THR A 270 -1.33 -4.95 19.24
N TYR A 271 -0.37 -4.06 19.27
CA TYR A 271 -0.30 -2.93 20.19
C TYR A 271 0.06 -1.67 19.43
N GLY A 272 -0.55 -0.56 19.78
CA GLY A 272 -0.26 0.72 19.15
C GLY A 272 -0.36 1.88 20.13
N VAL A 273 0.56 2.83 19.95
CA VAL A 273 0.53 4.13 20.63
C VAL A 273 0.75 5.20 19.57
N SER A 274 -0.16 6.15 19.49
CA SER A 274 -0.08 7.24 18.53
C SER A 274 -0.41 8.56 19.19
N LEU A 275 0.49 9.54 19.07
CA LEU A 275 0.30 10.92 19.52
C LEU A 275 0.25 11.82 18.28
N ASN A 276 -0.87 12.52 18.07
CA ASN A 276 -0.95 13.62 17.12
C ASN A 276 -1.14 14.93 17.88
N SER A 277 -0.32 15.92 17.59
CA SER A 277 -0.35 17.23 18.26
C SER A 277 0.19 18.31 17.33
N GLY A 278 0.17 19.57 17.78
CA GLY A 278 0.65 20.67 16.96
C GLY A 278 0.45 22.05 17.61
N ALA A 279 0.49 23.06 16.75
CA ALA A 279 0.23 24.45 17.11
C ALA A 279 -0.26 25.25 15.90
N ASN A 280 -1.03 26.29 16.12
CA ASN A 280 -1.38 27.27 15.09
C ASN A 280 -0.63 28.59 15.32
N PHE A 281 -0.19 29.23 14.24
CA PHE A 281 0.53 30.49 14.26
C PHE A 281 -0.22 31.50 13.40
N GLY A 282 -0.88 32.45 14.04
CA GLY A 282 -1.79 33.40 13.37
C GLY A 282 -2.98 32.69 12.69
N SER A 283 -3.48 33.27 11.62
CA SER A 283 -4.66 32.75 10.91
C SER A 283 -4.35 31.67 9.86
N LYS A 284 -3.13 31.61 9.36
CA LYS A 284 -2.72 30.73 8.26
C LYS A 284 -1.53 29.81 8.59
N GLY A 285 -0.83 30.07 9.72
CA GLY A 285 0.33 29.30 10.13
C GLY A 285 -0.07 28.09 10.96
N PHE A 286 0.57 26.95 10.74
CA PHE A 286 0.30 25.72 11.49
C PHE A 286 1.53 24.83 11.57
N LEU A 287 1.54 24.00 12.58
CA LEU A 287 2.42 22.86 12.75
C LEU A 287 1.58 21.71 13.25
N ASN A 288 1.68 20.56 12.60
CA ASN A 288 1.09 19.31 13.07
C ASN A 288 2.17 18.23 13.05
N TYR A 289 2.24 17.40 14.09
CA TYR A 289 3.15 16.26 14.13
C TYR A 289 2.47 15.03 14.67
N THR A 290 2.93 13.87 14.21
CA THR A 290 2.44 12.55 14.62
C THR A 290 3.63 11.67 15.00
N LEU A 291 3.55 11.04 16.16
CA LEU A 291 4.42 9.95 16.60
C LEU A 291 3.57 8.70 16.70
N ASN A 292 3.96 7.63 16.03
CA ASN A 292 3.21 6.37 16.02
C ASN A 292 4.16 5.20 16.21
N PHE A 293 3.84 4.34 17.19
CA PHE A 293 4.55 3.09 17.47
C PHE A 293 3.56 1.95 17.37
N THR A 294 3.90 0.91 16.65
CA THR A 294 3.08 -0.30 16.52
C THR A 294 3.92 -1.55 16.65
N GLN A 295 3.35 -2.54 17.30
CA GLN A 295 3.88 -3.89 17.43
C GLN A 295 2.79 -4.87 17.00
N GLN A 296 3.14 -5.87 16.21
CA GLN A 296 2.30 -7.01 15.87
C GLN A 296 3.10 -8.28 16.12
N GLU A 297 2.50 -9.24 16.79
CA GLU A 297 3.05 -10.57 17.00
C GLU A 297 2.61 -11.54 15.90
N ASN A 298 3.27 -12.68 15.81
CA ASN A 298 2.91 -13.70 14.82
C ASN A 298 1.49 -14.24 15.08
N ALA A 299 0.73 -14.37 14.01
CA ALA A 299 -0.48 -15.19 13.98
C ALA A 299 -0.18 -16.45 13.18
N VAL A 300 -0.39 -17.61 13.77
CA VAL A 300 0.01 -18.90 13.20
C VAL A 300 -1.16 -19.59 12.52
N ARG A 301 -0.99 -19.89 11.22
CA ARG A 301 -1.95 -20.58 10.35
C ARG A 301 -1.21 -21.63 9.53
N SER A 302 -0.47 -22.50 10.21
CA SER A 302 0.50 -23.40 9.58
C SER A 302 -0.11 -24.39 8.60
N GLY A 303 -1.34 -24.86 8.87
CA GLY A 303 -1.88 -26.02 8.18
C GLY A 303 -1.18 -27.32 8.59
N LYS A 304 -1.60 -28.41 8.00
CA LYS A 304 -0.92 -29.71 8.10
C LYS A 304 -0.17 -29.99 6.81
N ILE A 305 0.89 -30.76 6.90
CA ILE A 305 1.52 -31.32 5.71
C ILE A 305 0.58 -32.37 5.14
N ASP A 306 0.33 -32.31 3.84
CA ASP A 306 -0.51 -33.29 3.14
C ASP A 306 0.32 -34.53 2.87
N LEU A 307 0.04 -35.63 3.59
CA LEU A 307 0.82 -36.87 3.52
C LEU A 307 0.86 -37.44 2.10
N PRO A 308 -0.24 -37.53 1.34
CA PRO A 308 -0.19 -38.05 -0.03
C PRO A 308 0.75 -37.22 -0.93
N THR A 309 0.69 -35.91 -0.84
CA THR A 309 1.55 -35.01 -1.63
C THR A 309 3.01 -35.14 -1.24
N GLU A 310 3.30 -35.30 0.05
CA GLU A 310 4.64 -35.47 0.58
C GLU A 310 5.25 -36.82 0.16
N ILE A 311 4.47 -37.88 0.13
CA ILE A 311 4.88 -39.18 -0.41
C ILE A 311 5.14 -39.10 -1.92
N ALA A 312 4.25 -38.45 -2.67
CA ALA A 312 4.42 -38.28 -4.11
C ALA A 312 5.66 -37.45 -4.46
N THR A 313 6.11 -36.54 -3.55
CA THR A 313 7.27 -35.68 -3.78
C THR A 313 8.58 -36.33 -3.29
N PHE A 314 8.57 -37.03 -2.17
CA PHE A 314 9.79 -37.47 -1.48
C PHE A 314 9.83 -38.98 -1.20
N GLY A 315 8.75 -39.70 -1.45
CA GLY A 315 8.60 -41.12 -1.16
C GLY A 315 8.79 -42.07 -2.34
N LEU A 316 8.98 -41.53 -3.55
CA LEU A 316 9.10 -42.28 -4.80
C LEU A 316 10.58 -42.37 -5.27
N ASP A 317 10.89 -43.45 -6.03
CA ASP A 317 12.12 -43.54 -6.79
C ASP A 317 12.03 -42.87 -8.18
N ASP A 318 13.12 -42.88 -8.94
CA ASP A 318 13.17 -42.29 -10.29
C ASP A 318 12.18 -42.91 -11.29
N ASP A 319 11.72 -44.14 -11.03
CA ASP A 319 10.72 -44.85 -11.83
C ASP A 319 9.26 -44.58 -11.36
N GLY A 320 9.10 -43.79 -10.31
CA GLY A 320 7.80 -43.41 -9.73
C GLY A 320 7.20 -44.47 -8.79
N ASN A 321 7.99 -45.44 -8.31
CA ASN A 321 7.53 -46.43 -7.36
C ASN A 321 7.81 -45.97 -5.91
N GLU A 322 6.89 -46.32 -5.00
CA GLU A 322 7.12 -46.03 -3.59
C GLU A 322 8.37 -46.76 -3.04
N VAL A 323 9.19 -46.00 -2.33
CA VAL A 323 10.34 -46.53 -1.56
C VAL A 323 9.85 -46.77 -0.12
N PRO A 324 9.57 -48.02 0.30
CA PRO A 324 8.90 -48.30 1.57
C PRO A 324 9.60 -47.69 2.80
N ALA A 325 10.90 -47.67 2.85
CA ALA A 325 11.64 -47.05 3.94
C ALA A 325 11.41 -45.54 4.04
N GLN A 326 11.34 -44.86 2.89
CA GLN A 326 11.13 -43.42 2.81
C GLN A 326 9.66 -43.08 3.17
N VAL A 327 8.71 -43.85 2.67
CA VAL A 327 7.28 -43.72 2.99
C VAL A 327 7.03 -43.90 4.49
N ASN A 328 7.63 -44.89 5.11
CA ASN A 328 7.56 -45.10 6.55
C ASN A 328 8.17 -43.94 7.33
N LEU A 329 9.31 -43.43 6.91
CA LEU A 329 9.97 -42.27 7.53
C LEU A 329 9.07 -41.03 7.50
N ILE A 330 8.50 -40.70 6.33
CA ILE A 330 7.58 -39.58 6.15
C ILE A 330 6.34 -39.77 7.02
N THR A 331 5.71 -40.93 6.96
CA THR A 331 4.47 -41.24 7.70
C THR A 331 4.67 -41.11 9.20
N GLN A 332 5.74 -41.69 9.73
CA GLN A 332 6.03 -41.62 11.17
C GLN A 332 6.36 -40.17 11.59
N TYR A 333 7.19 -39.45 10.81
CA TYR A 333 7.50 -38.05 11.10
C TYR A 333 6.25 -37.18 11.17
N LEU A 334 5.34 -37.32 10.20
CA LEU A 334 4.12 -36.51 10.15
C LEU A 334 3.05 -36.93 11.17
N SER A 335 3.11 -38.15 11.69
CA SER A 335 2.29 -38.55 12.85
C SER A 335 2.62 -37.74 14.11
N ASP A 336 3.90 -37.48 14.32
CA ASP A 336 4.40 -36.77 15.48
C ASP A 336 4.46 -35.24 15.26
N TYR A 337 4.74 -34.82 14.03
CA TYR A 337 4.89 -33.41 13.60
C TYR A 337 3.99 -33.09 12.39
N PRO A 338 2.66 -33.04 12.55
CA PRO A 338 1.73 -32.89 11.41
C PRO A 338 1.86 -31.56 10.68
N THR A 339 2.40 -30.53 11.32
CA THR A 339 2.70 -29.24 10.67
C THR A 339 4.14 -29.18 10.15
N GLY A 340 4.95 -30.23 10.37
CA GLY A 340 6.39 -30.23 10.10
C GLY A 340 7.17 -29.14 10.83
N GLY A 341 6.56 -28.49 11.85
CA GLY A 341 7.15 -27.33 12.53
C GLY A 341 7.04 -26.02 11.78
N ASN A 342 6.31 -25.95 10.67
CA ASN A 342 6.14 -24.73 9.88
C ASN A 342 5.33 -23.68 10.66
N ILE A 343 5.72 -22.41 10.51
CA ILE A 343 4.98 -21.24 11.02
C ILE A 343 4.54 -20.42 9.82
N ASN A 344 3.27 -20.55 9.45
CA ASN A 344 2.64 -19.80 8.37
C ASN A 344 1.52 -18.93 8.96
N GLY A 345 1.40 -17.69 8.51
CA GLY A 345 0.41 -16.72 9.02
C GLY A 345 0.90 -15.29 8.78
N THR A 346 0.92 -14.47 9.82
CA THR A 346 1.54 -13.14 9.72
C THR A 346 2.90 -13.12 10.40
N GLY A 347 3.82 -12.34 9.84
CA GLY A 347 5.11 -12.06 10.47
C GLY A 347 4.95 -11.15 11.71
N GLU A 348 5.98 -11.14 12.55
CA GLU A 348 6.14 -10.15 13.61
C GLU A 348 6.56 -8.82 12.97
N VAL A 349 5.89 -7.72 13.36
CA VAL A 349 6.17 -6.38 12.84
C VAL A 349 6.32 -5.40 13.99
N SER A 350 7.43 -4.69 14.03
CA SER A 350 7.65 -3.53 14.90
C SER A 350 7.91 -2.30 14.04
N ALA A 351 7.18 -1.22 14.27
CA ALA A 351 7.35 0.00 13.49
C ALA A 351 7.25 1.26 14.34
N ALA A 352 8.15 2.22 14.07
CA ALA A 352 8.10 3.57 14.61
C ALA A 352 7.99 4.55 13.43
N ARG A 353 7.01 5.47 13.51
CA ARG A 353 6.71 6.45 12.46
C ARG A 353 6.68 7.84 13.07
N PHE A 354 7.38 8.75 12.46
CA PHE A 354 7.33 10.17 12.73
C PHE A 354 6.90 10.92 11.49
N LEU A 355 5.93 11.81 11.63
CA LEU A 355 5.50 12.69 10.54
C LEU A 355 5.25 14.09 11.10
N ILE A 356 5.71 15.09 10.38
CA ILE A 356 5.48 16.51 10.65
C ILE A 356 4.96 17.21 9.39
N ASN A 357 3.99 18.09 9.53
CA ASN A 357 3.44 18.93 8.47
C ASN A 357 3.28 20.36 8.98
N GLY A 358 3.81 21.35 8.28
CA GLY A 358 3.76 22.72 8.72
C GLY A 358 3.71 23.73 7.59
N GLY A 359 3.14 24.89 7.90
CA GLY A 359 3.08 26.05 7.01
C GLY A 359 3.23 27.33 7.80
N ILE A 360 4.07 28.24 7.31
CA ILE A 360 4.34 29.54 7.94
C ILE A 360 4.07 30.65 6.90
N PRO A 361 3.10 31.56 7.12
CA PRO A 361 2.92 32.72 6.28
C PRO A 361 4.07 33.70 6.49
N ILE A 362 4.75 34.09 5.42
CA ILE A 362 5.80 35.13 5.44
C ILE A 362 5.17 36.53 5.30
N ASN A 363 4.12 36.61 4.48
CA ASN A 363 3.28 37.78 4.30
C ASN A 363 1.86 37.34 3.90
N GLU A 364 0.98 38.27 3.54
CA GLU A 364 -0.40 37.99 3.15
C GLU A 364 -0.51 37.05 1.94
N ASN A 365 0.46 37.12 1.04
CA ASN A 365 0.46 36.43 -0.24
C ASN A 365 1.40 35.23 -0.30
N THR A 366 2.35 35.08 0.65
CA THR A 366 3.40 34.06 0.59
C THR A 366 3.37 33.16 1.81
N GLN A 367 3.33 31.87 1.58
CA GLN A 367 3.44 30.83 2.61
C GLN A 367 4.62 29.90 2.30
N LEU A 368 5.50 29.69 3.25
CA LEU A 368 6.43 28.56 3.24
C LEU A 368 5.75 27.36 3.88
N TYR A 369 5.99 26.18 3.32
CA TYR A 369 5.48 24.94 3.87
C TYR A 369 6.54 23.85 3.83
N ALA A 370 6.42 22.91 4.74
CA ALA A 370 7.23 21.70 4.72
C ALA A 370 6.45 20.53 5.34
N ASN A 371 6.71 19.35 4.84
CA ASN A 371 6.38 18.10 5.53
C ASN A 371 7.59 17.18 5.53
N ALA A 372 7.72 16.36 6.58
CA ALA A 372 8.77 15.38 6.72
C ALA A 372 8.21 14.14 7.39
N ALA A 373 8.56 12.96 6.86
CA ALA A 373 8.25 11.69 7.45
C ALA A 373 9.51 10.84 7.55
N TYR A 374 9.62 10.08 8.62
CA TYR A 374 10.64 9.05 8.80
C TYR A 374 10.01 7.83 9.46
N VAL A 375 10.27 6.67 8.91
CA VAL A 375 9.75 5.41 9.38
C VAL A 375 10.89 4.41 9.49
N THR A 376 10.92 3.69 10.58
CA THR A 376 11.71 2.46 10.73
C THR A 376 10.76 1.32 11.04
N LYS A 377 10.92 0.21 10.34
CA LYS A 377 10.09 -0.98 10.47
C LYS A 377 10.99 -2.21 10.45
N LYS A 378 10.81 -3.09 11.42
CA LYS A 378 11.40 -4.43 11.41
C LYS A 378 10.29 -5.44 11.22
N VAL A 379 10.49 -6.36 10.28
CA VAL A 379 9.58 -7.48 10.00
C VAL A 379 10.37 -8.77 10.18
N SER A 380 9.82 -9.73 10.91
CA SER A 380 10.38 -11.07 11.05
C SER A 380 9.34 -12.10 10.61
N SER A 381 9.72 -12.97 9.70
CA SER A 381 8.88 -14.04 9.17
C SER A 381 9.68 -15.33 9.07
N PHE A 382 9.04 -16.40 8.64
CA PHE A 382 9.65 -17.73 8.55
C PHE A 382 9.63 -18.21 7.11
N ALA A 383 10.65 -18.96 6.71
CA ALA A 383 10.62 -19.74 5.49
C ALA A 383 9.90 -21.08 5.71
N ASN A 384 9.89 -21.94 4.71
CA ASN A 384 9.37 -23.29 4.85
C ASN A 384 10.22 -24.11 5.80
N PHE A 385 9.61 -24.94 6.65
CA PHE A 385 10.32 -25.88 7.49
C PHE A 385 11.07 -26.91 6.65
N ARG A 386 12.33 -27.14 6.98
CA ARG A 386 13.24 -28.11 6.34
C ARG A 386 13.10 -29.43 7.06
N THR A 387 12.21 -30.33 6.58
CA THR A 387 12.03 -31.66 7.15
C THR A 387 13.28 -32.53 6.93
N PRO A 388 13.53 -33.54 7.79
CA PRO A 388 14.74 -34.36 7.73
C PRO A 388 14.90 -35.15 6.43
N TYR A 389 13.80 -35.59 5.84
CA TYR A 389 13.79 -36.34 4.57
C TYR A 389 13.91 -35.44 3.34
N TRP A 390 13.56 -34.16 3.46
CA TRP A 390 13.78 -33.16 2.41
C TRP A 390 15.19 -32.59 2.44
N ARG A 391 15.74 -32.32 3.63
CA ARG A 391 17.05 -31.71 3.82
C ARG A 391 17.90 -32.53 4.76
N GLN A 392 18.93 -33.19 4.21
CA GLN A 392 19.86 -34.01 4.97
C GLN A 392 21.03 -33.19 5.52
N ASP A 393 20.75 -32.02 6.12
CA ASP A 393 21.80 -31.10 6.61
C ASP A 393 22.27 -31.42 8.05
N ARG A 394 22.02 -32.61 8.53
CA ARG A 394 22.27 -33.06 9.91
C ARG A 394 23.66 -32.71 10.45
N GLY A 395 24.72 -33.06 9.70
CA GLY A 395 26.08 -32.82 10.14
C GLY A 395 26.45 -31.33 10.23
N LEU A 396 25.77 -30.48 9.47
CA LEU A 396 25.98 -29.03 9.45
C LEU A 396 25.25 -28.36 10.62
N LEU A 397 24.10 -28.85 11.01
CA LEU A 397 23.20 -28.25 12.02
C LEU A 397 23.56 -28.63 13.44
N HIS A 398 24.29 -29.73 13.70
CA HIS A 398 24.84 -30.01 15.02
C HIS A 398 25.85 -28.95 15.48
N SER A 399 26.53 -28.27 14.54
CA SER A 399 27.38 -27.12 14.85
C SER A 399 26.61 -25.83 15.16
N VAL A 400 25.32 -25.77 14.80
CA VAL A 400 24.44 -24.60 14.98
C VAL A 400 23.88 -24.53 16.40
N THR A 401 23.62 -25.68 17.01
CA THR A 401 23.00 -25.75 18.34
C THR A 401 23.90 -25.24 19.46
N ASP A 402 25.20 -25.24 19.27
CA ASP A 402 26.19 -24.82 20.30
C ASP A 402 26.46 -23.30 20.34
N ASN A 403 25.97 -22.53 19.33
CA ASN A 403 26.31 -21.10 19.21
C ASN A 403 25.23 -20.11 19.70
N GLY A 404 24.26 -20.53 20.51
CA GLY A 404 23.30 -19.62 21.18
C GLY A 404 22.30 -18.95 20.27
N GLY A 405 22.07 -19.45 19.04
CA GLY A 405 20.97 -19.05 18.19
C GLY A 405 19.60 -19.46 18.77
N LYS A 406 18.51 -18.79 18.37
CA LYS A 406 17.15 -19.21 18.70
C LYS A 406 16.89 -20.57 18.09
N ASN A 407 17.12 -21.63 18.87
CA ASN A 407 16.85 -23.00 18.45
C ASN A 407 15.35 -23.26 18.47
N TYR A 408 14.74 -23.45 17.32
CA TYR A 408 13.42 -24.04 17.16
C TYR A 408 13.45 -25.57 17.32
N ILE A 409 14.63 -26.17 17.55
CA ILE A 409 14.79 -27.54 17.99
C ILE A 409 14.59 -27.53 19.51
N THR A 410 13.43 -27.92 19.97
CA THR A 410 13.13 -28.00 21.40
C THR A 410 13.80 -29.22 22.03
N SER A 411 13.96 -29.22 23.36
CA SER A 411 14.47 -30.39 24.09
C SER A 411 13.61 -31.65 23.87
N GLU A 412 12.29 -31.47 23.64
CA GLU A 412 11.34 -32.55 23.34
C GLU A 412 11.61 -33.19 21.97
N THR A 413 11.94 -32.37 20.96
CA THR A 413 12.27 -32.87 19.61
C THR A 413 13.65 -33.54 19.56
N LEU A 414 14.60 -33.12 20.39
CA LEU A 414 15.87 -33.84 20.57
C LEU A 414 15.65 -35.15 21.29
N ALA A 415 14.80 -35.22 22.32
CA ALA A 415 14.45 -36.46 23.04
C ALA A 415 13.79 -37.46 22.09
N PHE A 416 12.84 -37.03 21.25
CA PHE A 416 12.21 -37.89 20.23
C PHE A 416 13.25 -38.50 19.28
N ALA A 417 14.21 -37.71 18.82
CA ALA A 417 15.25 -38.17 17.96
C ALA A 417 16.25 -39.12 18.63
N GLU A 418 16.46 -38.98 19.94
CA GLU A 418 17.23 -39.92 20.75
C GLU A 418 16.50 -41.28 20.92
N ASP A 419 15.17 -41.22 21.12
CA ASP A 419 14.31 -42.38 21.24
C ASP A 419 14.11 -43.16 19.90
N ASN A 420 14.33 -42.47 18.76
CA ASN A 420 14.17 -43.03 17.40
C ASN A 420 15.46 -42.93 16.58
N PRO A 421 16.60 -43.41 17.07
CA PRO A 421 17.92 -43.17 16.49
C PRO A 421 18.09 -43.76 15.08
N ASP A 422 17.34 -44.77 14.71
CA ASP A 422 17.41 -45.41 13.39
C ASP A 422 16.70 -44.63 12.32
N ILE A 423 15.74 -43.76 12.72
CA ILE A 423 14.93 -42.92 11.81
C ILE A 423 15.62 -41.55 11.60
N TYR A 424 15.82 -40.80 12.68
CA TYR A 424 16.30 -39.43 12.58
C TYR A 424 17.73 -39.23 13.04
N LYS A 425 18.28 -40.16 13.84
CA LYS A 425 19.63 -40.10 14.42
C LYS A 425 19.92 -38.74 15.05
N GLY A 426 18.96 -38.15 15.81
CA GLY A 426 19.10 -36.85 16.46
C GLY A 426 18.83 -35.62 15.59
N TYR A 427 18.27 -35.77 14.39
CA TYR A 427 17.95 -34.65 13.49
C TYR A 427 16.47 -34.63 13.12
N ILE A 428 15.79 -33.53 13.41
CA ILE A 428 14.34 -33.39 13.18
C ILE A 428 13.98 -32.31 12.16
N GLY A 429 14.97 -31.65 11.58
CA GLY A 429 14.78 -30.53 10.66
C GLY A 429 14.99 -29.15 11.32
N TYR A 430 14.72 -28.08 10.57
CA TYR A 430 14.91 -26.70 11.04
C TYR A 430 14.01 -25.72 10.31
N LEU A 431 13.78 -24.55 10.93
CA LEU A 431 12.95 -23.48 10.40
C LEU A 431 13.79 -22.21 10.21
N PRO A 432 14.18 -21.87 8.99
CA PRO A 432 14.85 -20.60 8.73
C PRO A 432 13.95 -19.41 9.01
N THR A 433 14.51 -18.32 9.54
CA THR A 433 13.83 -17.02 9.65
C THR A 433 14.30 -16.11 8.53
N PHE A 434 13.39 -15.20 8.14
CA PHE A 434 13.67 -14.11 7.23
C PHE A 434 13.28 -12.79 7.89
N GLU A 435 14.25 -11.91 8.09
CA GLU A 435 14.07 -10.62 8.72
C GLU A 435 14.36 -9.51 7.72
N GLY A 436 13.55 -8.46 7.75
CA GLY A 436 13.78 -7.22 7.01
C GLY A 436 13.83 -6.02 7.92
N ASP A 437 14.91 -5.25 7.81
CA ASP A 437 15.04 -3.92 8.39
C ASP A 437 14.72 -2.89 7.30
N LEU A 438 13.57 -2.20 7.43
CA LEU A 438 13.08 -1.24 6.46
C LEU A 438 13.16 0.17 7.04
N SER A 439 13.60 1.12 6.22
CA SER A 439 13.47 2.55 6.51
C SER A 439 12.86 3.27 5.32
N ASP A 440 11.98 4.22 5.60
CA ASP A 440 11.33 5.07 4.60
C ASP A 440 11.38 6.52 5.07
N TYR A 441 11.76 7.43 4.20
CA TYR A 441 11.71 8.85 4.49
C TYR A 441 11.13 9.63 3.31
N ASN A 442 10.47 10.72 3.63
CA ASN A 442 9.98 11.67 2.66
C ASN A 442 10.03 13.08 3.27
N PHE A 443 10.65 13.99 2.56
CA PHE A 443 10.74 15.40 2.94
C PHE A 443 10.33 16.25 1.77
N THR A 444 9.40 17.16 1.96
CA THR A 444 9.02 18.18 0.98
C THR A 444 9.10 19.57 1.62
N ALA A 445 9.73 20.49 0.97
CA ALA A 445 9.68 21.91 1.33
C ALA A 445 9.35 22.75 0.10
N GLY A 446 8.59 23.82 0.30
CA GLY A 446 8.19 24.68 -0.81
C GLY A 446 7.67 26.05 -0.36
N ALA A 447 7.44 26.89 -1.36
CA ALA A 447 6.86 28.21 -1.21
C ALA A 447 5.66 28.37 -2.14
N LYS A 448 4.53 28.77 -1.58
CA LYS A 448 3.33 29.17 -2.34
C LYS A 448 3.22 30.69 -2.31
N ASN A 449 2.92 31.26 -3.45
CA ASN A 449 2.69 32.71 -3.57
C ASN A 449 1.41 32.94 -4.38
N GLU A 450 0.56 33.84 -3.90
CA GLU A 450 -0.64 34.30 -4.59
C GLU A 450 -0.54 35.81 -4.77
N ASN A 451 -0.46 36.26 -6.03
CA ASN A 451 -0.35 37.68 -6.35
C ASN A 451 -1.13 38.02 -7.63
N ASN A 452 -2.04 38.97 -7.57
CA ASN A 452 -2.87 39.39 -8.70
C ASN A 452 -3.56 38.25 -9.44
N GLY A 453 -4.06 37.23 -8.68
CA GLY A 453 -4.73 36.06 -9.22
C GLY A 453 -3.78 35.04 -9.86
N TRP A 454 -2.46 35.22 -9.80
CA TRP A 454 -1.49 34.19 -10.08
C TRP A 454 -1.19 33.42 -8.79
N GLU A 455 -1.36 32.11 -8.83
CA GLU A 455 -0.87 31.20 -7.79
C GLU A 455 0.39 30.49 -8.32
N SER A 456 1.46 30.49 -7.55
CA SER A 456 2.69 29.74 -7.85
C SER A 456 3.09 28.87 -6.68
N ASP A 457 3.54 27.65 -6.95
CA ASP A 457 4.04 26.69 -5.98
C ASP A 457 5.39 26.14 -6.47
N LEU A 458 6.47 26.52 -5.81
CA LEU A 458 7.81 25.96 -6.03
C LEU A 458 8.16 25.03 -4.88
N SER A 459 8.56 23.80 -5.18
CA SER A 459 8.89 22.82 -4.15
C SER A 459 10.03 21.90 -4.53
N LEU A 460 10.69 21.37 -3.50
CA LEU A 460 11.67 20.29 -3.57
C LEU A 460 11.21 19.15 -2.68
N THR A 461 11.17 17.93 -3.23
CA THR A 461 10.86 16.68 -2.51
C THR A 461 12.08 15.76 -2.54
N LEU A 462 12.46 15.26 -1.38
CA LEU A 462 13.47 14.22 -1.19
C LEU A 462 12.77 13.00 -0.59
N GLY A 463 12.95 11.83 -1.18
CA GLY A 463 12.35 10.62 -0.66
C GLY A 463 13.23 9.41 -0.89
N GLY A 464 13.13 8.43 0.00
CA GLY A 464 13.85 7.17 -0.15
C GLY A 464 13.31 6.05 0.72
N ASN A 465 13.61 4.85 0.28
CA ASN A 465 13.26 3.62 0.98
C ASN A 465 14.46 2.67 0.92
N THR A 466 14.76 2.03 2.03
CA THR A 466 15.85 1.05 2.12
C THR A 466 15.34 -0.20 2.83
N GLN A 467 15.70 -1.36 2.31
CA GLN A 467 15.43 -2.66 2.90
C GLN A 467 16.72 -3.44 2.97
N LYS A 468 17.07 -3.92 4.16
CA LYS A 468 18.19 -4.82 4.39
C LYS A 468 17.70 -6.09 5.04
N TYR A 469 18.25 -7.22 4.62
CA TYR A 469 17.77 -8.53 5.03
C TYR A 469 18.73 -9.21 5.99
N THR A 470 18.16 -10.05 6.83
CA THR A 470 18.87 -11.01 7.66
C THR A 470 18.17 -12.35 7.54
N VAL A 471 18.94 -13.41 7.34
CA VAL A 471 18.45 -14.79 7.36
C VAL A 471 19.13 -15.49 8.51
N ASP A 472 18.36 -16.10 9.38
CA ASP A 472 18.87 -16.76 10.57
C ASP A 472 18.36 -18.19 10.66
N ASN A 473 18.96 -18.99 11.55
CA ASN A 473 18.61 -20.38 11.77
C ASN A 473 18.68 -21.22 10.48
N THR A 474 19.73 -21.04 9.70
CA THR A 474 19.95 -21.72 8.42
C THR A 474 21.45 -21.98 8.18
N VAL A 475 21.79 -22.62 7.07
CA VAL A 475 23.15 -22.96 6.69
C VAL A 475 23.42 -22.67 5.21
N ASN A 476 24.68 -22.48 4.85
CA ASN A 476 25.17 -22.55 3.49
C ASN A 476 25.90 -23.90 3.29
N ARG A 477 25.27 -24.80 2.55
CA ARG A 477 25.80 -26.19 2.36
C ARG A 477 27.18 -26.22 1.70
N SER A 478 27.45 -25.27 0.81
CA SER A 478 28.74 -25.18 0.12
C SER A 478 29.93 -24.87 1.06
N LEU A 479 29.67 -24.34 2.25
CA LEU A 479 30.65 -24.05 3.28
C LEU A 479 30.87 -25.24 4.25
N GLY A 480 30.04 -26.28 4.16
CA GLY A 480 30.11 -27.43 5.06
C GLY A 480 30.00 -26.98 6.55
N THR A 481 30.77 -27.61 7.41
CA THR A 481 30.82 -27.33 8.87
C THR A 481 31.34 -25.94 9.22
N ALA A 482 31.94 -25.21 8.27
CA ALA A 482 32.36 -23.80 8.45
C ALA A 482 31.20 -22.80 8.19
N SER A 483 30.00 -23.28 7.84
CA SER A 483 28.86 -22.42 7.58
C SER A 483 28.45 -21.67 8.85
N PRO A 484 28.31 -20.31 8.78
CA PRO A 484 27.58 -19.63 9.83
C PRO A 484 26.09 -20.01 9.76
N THR A 485 25.32 -19.62 10.79
CA THR A 485 23.88 -19.90 10.90
C THR A 485 23.04 -18.65 10.71
N ARG A 486 23.69 -17.49 10.69
CA ARG A 486 23.11 -16.19 10.47
C ARG A 486 23.87 -15.47 9.35
N PHE A 487 23.11 -14.94 8.40
CA PHE A 487 23.62 -14.29 7.21
C PHE A 487 22.98 -12.92 7.02
N LYS A 488 23.72 -12.04 6.35
CA LYS A 488 23.22 -10.76 5.85
C LYS A 488 23.23 -10.81 4.33
N PRO A 489 22.13 -11.26 3.69
CA PRO A 489 22.10 -11.47 2.25
C PRO A 489 22.11 -10.19 1.40
N GLY A 490 22.21 -9.01 2.04
CA GLY A 490 22.21 -7.72 1.34
C GLY A 490 20.86 -7.04 1.41
N GLY A 491 20.46 -6.39 0.31
CA GLY A 491 19.19 -5.66 0.26
C GLY A 491 19.16 -4.64 -0.86
N TYR A 492 18.17 -3.74 -0.78
CA TYR A 492 17.89 -2.77 -1.84
C TYR A 492 17.62 -1.39 -1.27
N GLY A 493 17.89 -0.36 -2.08
CA GLY A 493 17.59 1.03 -1.77
C GLY A 493 17.02 1.77 -2.98
N PHE A 494 16.07 2.64 -2.76
CA PHE A 494 15.53 3.55 -3.78
C PHE A 494 15.49 4.97 -3.21
N ASN A 495 15.93 5.94 -4.01
CA ASN A 495 15.87 7.36 -3.64
C ASN A 495 15.40 8.20 -4.82
N HIS A 496 14.73 9.29 -4.53
CA HIS A 496 14.41 10.31 -5.52
C HIS A 496 14.59 11.74 -4.99
N VAL A 497 14.86 12.63 -5.92
CA VAL A 497 14.84 14.09 -5.72
C VAL A 497 13.92 14.67 -6.79
N VAL A 498 12.89 15.42 -6.40
CA VAL A 498 11.88 15.97 -7.32
C VAL A 498 11.75 17.47 -7.06
N GLY A 499 12.06 18.29 -8.07
CA GLY A 499 11.74 19.71 -8.11
C GLY A 499 10.47 19.95 -8.91
N ASN A 500 9.51 20.69 -8.36
CA ASN A 500 8.28 21.05 -9.05
C ASN A 500 8.09 22.57 -9.04
N LEU A 501 7.65 23.10 -10.18
CA LEU A 501 7.12 24.45 -10.32
C LEU A 501 5.72 24.35 -10.94
N ASP A 502 4.71 24.79 -10.22
CA ASP A 502 3.31 24.84 -10.66
C ASP A 502 2.84 26.31 -10.65
N ILE A 503 2.26 26.79 -11.75
CA ILE A 503 1.74 28.15 -11.89
C ILE A 503 0.32 28.08 -12.41
N THR A 504 -0.60 28.75 -11.74
CA THR A 504 -2.03 28.73 -12.05
C THR A 504 -2.60 30.15 -12.09
N LYS A 505 -3.55 30.40 -12.98
CA LYS A 505 -4.31 31.63 -13.03
C LYS A 505 -5.73 31.41 -13.52
N ALA A 506 -6.70 31.98 -12.80
CA ALA A 506 -8.01 32.25 -13.33
C ALA A 506 -7.93 33.54 -14.20
N ILE A 507 -7.93 33.35 -15.53
CA ILE A 507 -7.89 34.48 -16.48
C ILE A 507 -9.20 35.26 -16.44
N SER A 508 -10.31 34.54 -16.26
CA SER A 508 -11.66 35.07 -16.05
C SER A 508 -12.45 34.06 -15.20
N ASP A 509 -13.70 34.42 -14.84
CA ASP A 509 -14.61 33.53 -14.12
C ASP A 509 -14.92 32.21 -14.85
N VAL A 510 -14.67 32.18 -16.17
CA VAL A 510 -14.98 31.03 -17.01
C VAL A 510 -13.75 30.34 -17.62
N PHE A 511 -12.57 30.97 -17.57
CA PHE A 511 -11.37 30.44 -18.20
C PHE A 511 -10.17 30.49 -17.25
N GLY A 512 -9.53 29.37 -17.08
CA GLY A 512 -8.33 29.22 -16.27
C GLY A 512 -7.21 28.49 -16.99
N ILE A 513 -5.98 28.79 -16.63
CA ILE A 513 -4.76 28.17 -17.14
C ILE A 513 -3.87 27.71 -15.98
N ALA A 514 -3.28 26.53 -16.12
CA ALA A 514 -2.16 26.11 -15.31
C ALA A 514 -1.03 25.57 -16.20
N PHE A 515 0.19 25.77 -15.78
CA PHE A 515 1.36 25.18 -16.40
C PHE A 515 2.44 24.94 -15.37
N GLY A 516 3.32 24.01 -15.66
CA GLY A 516 4.37 23.68 -14.69
C GLY A 516 5.47 22.84 -15.28
N ALA A 517 6.50 22.67 -14.48
CA ALA A 517 7.66 21.85 -14.79
C ALA A 517 8.01 20.94 -13.62
N GLU A 518 8.54 19.77 -13.95
CA GLU A 518 9.07 18.78 -13.00
C GLU A 518 10.46 18.36 -13.44
N ALA A 519 11.43 18.39 -12.54
CA ALA A 519 12.75 17.81 -12.70
C ALA A 519 12.91 16.71 -11.65
N ARG A 520 13.23 15.47 -12.06
CA ARG A 520 13.33 14.35 -11.16
C ARG A 520 14.59 13.53 -11.41
N SER A 521 15.32 13.24 -10.34
CA SER A 521 16.43 12.29 -10.32
C SER A 521 16.03 11.10 -9.45
N GLU A 522 16.27 9.90 -9.95
CA GLU A 522 15.98 8.63 -9.24
C GLU A 522 17.25 7.79 -9.20
N SER A 523 17.42 7.05 -8.11
CA SER A 523 18.50 6.08 -7.97
C SER A 523 18.03 4.81 -7.31
N TYR A 524 18.50 3.67 -7.80
CA TYR A 524 18.27 2.35 -7.25
C TYR A 524 19.60 1.70 -6.91
N THR A 525 19.72 1.23 -5.66
CA THR A 525 20.93 0.65 -5.11
C THR A 525 20.67 -0.80 -4.76
N ILE A 526 21.58 -1.67 -5.18
CA ILE A 526 21.65 -3.07 -4.80
C ILE A 526 22.82 -3.21 -3.82
N TYR A 527 22.56 -3.65 -2.59
CA TYR A 527 23.57 -3.86 -1.56
C TYR A 527 24.03 -5.31 -1.57
N ALA A 528 25.34 -5.54 -1.62
CA ALA A 528 25.89 -6.88 -1.52
C ALA A 528 25.59 -7.52 -0.16
N GLY A 529 25.46 -8.84 -0.17
CA GLY A 529 25.47 -9.66 1.03
C GLY A 529 26.87 -9.87 1.59
N ASP A 530 26.96 -10.50 2.78
CA ASP A 530 28.20 -11.07 3.26
C ASP A 530 28.60 -12.27 2.37
N GLU A 531 29.89 -12.53 2.24
CA GLU A 531 30.42 -13.56 1.32
C GLU A 531 29.83 -14.94 1.64
N ALA A 532 29.68 -15.29 2.92
CA ALA A 532 29.13 -16.55 3.33
C ALA A 532 27.67 -16.74 2.87
N SER A 533 26.93 -15.65 2.65
CA SER A 533 25.52 -15.70 2.21
C SER A 533 25.37 -16.07 0.74
N TYR A 534 26.39 -15.83 -0.10
CA TYR A 534 26.31 -16.09 -1.55
C TYR A 534 27.39 -17.02 -2.09
N ALA A 535 28.34 -17.49 -1.27
CA ALA A 535 29.35 -18.45 -1.71
C ALA A 535 28.71 -19.78 -2.12
N GLY A 536 29.04 -20.29 -3.31
CA GLY A 536 28.46 -21.53 -3.84
C GLY A 536 26.94 -21.46 -4.02
N GLU A 537 26.19 -22.36 -3.36
CA GLU A 537 24.74 -22.38 -3.39
C GLU A 537 24.11 -21.18 -2.61
N GLY A 538 24.90 -20.55 -1.77
CA GLY A 538 24.44 -19.48 -0.89
C GLY A 538 23.70 -19.99 0.35
N ALA A 539 23.22 -19.04 1.17
CA ALA A 539 22.43 -19.34 2.37
C ALA A 539 21.13 -20.04 1.98
N ASN A 540 20.82 -21.16 2.63
CA ASN A 540 19.58 -21.88 2.38
C ASN A 540 18.40 -21.02 2.82
N SER A 541 17.33 -20.99 2.04
CA SER A 541 16.16 -20.13 2.11
C SER A 541 16.30 -18.83 1.31
N PHE A 542 17.35 -18.03 1.52
CA PHE A 542 17.53 -16.76 0.81
C PHE A 542 19.02 -16.52 0.56
N PRO A 543 19.55 -16.91 -0.59
CA PRO A 543 20.94 -16.66 -0.98
C PRO A 543 21.23 -15.15 -1.06
N GLY A 544 22.44 -14.79 -0.65
CA GLY A 544 22.89 -13.42 -0.66
C GLY A 544 23.15 -12.84 -2.05
N ILE A 545 23.10 -11.54 -2.15
CA ILE A 545 23.43 -10.79 -3.37
C ILE A 545 24.95 -10.76 -3.52
N ASN A 546 25.46 -11.32 -4.62
CA ASN A 546 26.88 -11.31 -4.93
C ASN A 546 27.39 -9.86 -5.10
N ALA A 547 28.58 -9.58 -4.58
CA ALA A 547 29.21 -8.26 -4.67
C ALA A 547 29.37 -7.77 -6.12
N ALA A 548 29.52 -8.67 -7.11
CA ALA A 548 29.56 -8.33 -8.52
C ALA A 548 28.23 -7.76 -9.07
N ASN A 549 27.11 -8.05 -8.40
CA ASN A 549 25.79 -7.58 -8.76
C ASN A 549 25.36 -6.31 -7.98
N ALA A 550 26.20 -5.87 -7.02
CA ALA A 550 25.94 -4.69 -6.24
C ALA A 550 26.30 -3.41 -6.99
N GLY A 551 25.64 -2.33 -6.66
CA GLY A 551 25.91 -1.02 -7.25
C GLY A 551 24.72 -0.10 -7.22
N THR A 552 24.92 1.13 -7.70
CA THR A 552 23.86 2.15 -7.79
C THR A 552 23.68 2.58 -9.24
N ASN A 553 22.45 2.59 -9.68
CA ASN A 553 22.05 3.05 -11.00
C ASN A 553 21.07 4.22 -10.86
N SER A 554 21.22 5.22 -11.73
CA SER A 554 20.45 6.46 -11.64
C SER A 554 19.89 6.85 -12.99
N ARG A 555 18.79 7.61 -12.98
CA ARG A 555 18.26 8.30 -14.15
C ARG A 555 17.76 9.68 -13.77
N PHE A 556 17.62 10.50 -14.79
CA PHE A 556 17.07 11.84 -14.70
C PHE A 556 15.92 11.99 -15.70
N ASN A 557 14.87 12.74 -15.31
CA ASN A 557 13.85 13.20 -16.23
C ASN A 557 13.50 14.66 -16.02
N LEU A 558 13.05 15.28 -17.10
CA LEU A 558 12.53 16.64 -17.14
C LEU A 558 11.19 16.62 -17.86
N GLY A 559 10.16 17.19 -17.24
CA GLY A 559 8.82 17.26 -17.78
C GLY A 559 8.20 18.64 -17.66
N GLY A 560 7.24 18.92 -18.52
CA GLY A 560 6.43 20.12 -18.47
C GLY A 560 4.99 19.83 -18.90
N TYR A 561 4.05 20.63 -18.38
CA TYR A 561 2.63 20.49 -18.71
C TYR A 561 1.95 21.84 -18.89
N VAL A 562 0.84 21.81 -19.64
CA VAL A 562 -0.16 22.89 -19.74
C VAL A 562 -1.54 22.30 -19.53
N ASP A 563 -2.35 22.95 -18.72
CA ASP A 563 -3.74 22.60 -18.40
C ASP A 563 -4.65 23.81 -18.62
N LEU A 564 -5.68 23.64 -19.42
CA LEU A 564 -6.66 24.66 -19.76
C LEU A 564 -8.04 24.21 -19.30
N SER A 565 -8.73 25.08 -18.57
CA SER A 565 -10.10 24.83 -18.10
C SER A 565 -11.04 25.93 -18.59
N TRP A 566 -12.13 25.55 -19.25
CA TRP A 566 -13.09 26.49 -19.83
C TRP A 566 -14.53 26.09 -19.45
N ASP A 567 -15.14 26.88 -18.56
CA ASP A 567 -16.57 26.82 -18.26
C ASP A 567 -17.34 27.57 -19.36
N ILE A 568 -17.60 26.92 -20.50
CA ILE A 568 -18.29 27.51 -21.68
C ILE A 568 -19.65 28.09 -21.27
N THR A 569 -20.33 27.38 -20.35
CA THR A 569 -21.51 27.87 -19.67
C THR A 569 -21.44 27.44 -18.19
N LYS A 570 -22.33 27.95 -17.33
CA LYS A 570 -22.43 27.51 -15.95
C LYS A 570 -22.63 25.99 -15.81
N ASN A 571 -23.18 25.35 -16.84
CA ASN A 571 -23.47 23.94 -16.84
C ASN A 571 -22.46 23.10 -17.60
N PHE A 572 -21.70 23.66 -18.54
CA PHE A 572 -20.83 22.95 -19.44
C PHE A 572 -19.37 23.39 -19.31
N LEU A 573 -18.52 22.42 -18.89
CA LEU A 573 -17.08 22.57 -18.75
C LEU A 573 -16.36 21.67 -19.74
N ILE A 574 -15.26 22.17 -20.31
CA ILE A 574 -14.21 21.38 -20.97
C ILE A 574 -12.88 21.68 -20.30
N ASN A 575 -12.09 20.64 -20.07
CA ASN A 575 -10.70 20.75 -19.60
C ASN A 575 -9.78 19.98 -20.56
N GLY A 576 -8.66 20.56 -20.93
CA GLY A 576 -7.63 19.96 -21.76
C GLY A 576 -6.26 20.07 -21.12
N THR A 577 -5.53 18.98 -21.05
CA THR A 577 -4.16 18.92 -20.50
C THR A 577 -3.22 18.27 -21.49
N PHE A 578 -2.03 18.83 -21.66
CA PHE A 578 -0.91 18.25 -22.42
C PHE A 578 0.33 18.22 -21.53
N ARG A 579 1.07 17.11 -21.59
CA ARG A 579 2.35 16.94 -20.88
C ARG A 579 3.37 16.27 -21.77
N THR A 580 4.61 16.70 -21.65
CA THR A 580 5.78 16.07 -22.25
C THR A 580 6.83 15.79 -21.18
N GLU A 581 7.46 14.63 -21.23
CA GLU A 581 8.57 14.25 -20.35
C GLU A 581 9.70 13.65 -21.16
N ASN A 582 10.95 13.98 -20.79
CA ASN A 582 12.15 13.38 -21.37
C ASN A 582 12.96 12.67 -20.30
N TYR A 583 13.21 11.40 -20.51
CA TYR A 583 13.99 10.53 -19.64
C TYR A 583 15.35 10.22 -20.24
N SER A 584 16.38 10.21 -19.40
CA SER A 584 17.77 9.98 -19.83
C SER A 584 18.03 8.55 -20.35
N ASP A 585 17.15 7.60 -20.10
CA ASP A 585 17.32 6.18 -20.40
C ASP A 585 16.46 5.67 -21.57
N PHE A 586 15.25 6.17 -21.77
CA PHE A 586 14.35 5.70 -22.84
C PHE A 586 13.72 6.82 -23.71
N GLY A 587 14.04 8.08 -23.44
CA GLY A 587 13.64 9.21 -24.31
C GLY A 587 12.30 9.85 -23.93
N ASN A 588 11.56 10.32 -24.92
CA ASN A 588 10.38 11.17 -24.74
C ASN A 588 9.08 10.38 -24.56
N ALA A 589 8.20 10.91 -23.69
CA ALA A 589 6.81 10.54 -23.59
C ALA A 589 5.93 11.79 -23.70
N ASN A 590 4.91 11.73 -24.55
CA ASN A 590 3.93 12.80 -24.75
C ASN A 590 2.54 12.26 -24.47
N VAL A 591 1.79 12.93 -23.61
CA VAL A 591 0.46 12.50 -23.20
C VAL A 591 -0.50 13.67 -23.13
N TYR A 592 -1.78 13.38 -23.37
CA TYR A 592 -2.84 14.38 -23.34
C TYR A 592 -4.09 13.83 -22.67
N LYS A 593 -4.92 14.74 -22.18
CA LYS A 593 -6.22 14.45 -21.58
C LYS A 593 -7.23 15.50 -22.00
N ILE A 594 -8.42 15.06 -22.33
CA ILE A 594 -9.60 15.91 -22.50
C ILE A 594 -10.67 15.37 -21.57
N SER A 595 -11.28 16.23 -20.76
CA SER A 595 -12.39 15.88 -19.91
C SER A 595 -13.49 16.94 -20.00
N SER A 596 -14.73 16.52 -19.80
CA SER A 596 -15.87 17.41 -19.82
C SER A 596 -16.92 17.02 -18.77
N ARG A 597 -17.72 17.99 -18.41
CA ARG A 597 -18.88 17.80 -17.54
C ARG A 597 -20.05 18.63 -18.06
N TYR A 598 -21.26 18.06 -17.98
CA TYR A 598 -22.49 18.74 -18.27
C TYR A 598 -23.50 18.57 -17.12
N LYS A 599 -23.97 19.67 -16.55
CA LYS A 599 -24.96 19.68 -15.46
C LYS A 599 -26.36 19.80 -16.02
N LEU A 600 -27.29 19.02 -15.46
CA LEU A 600 -28.69 18.94 -15.82
C LEU A 600 -29.57 19.04 -14.57
N LEU A 601 -30.87 19.22 -14.76
CA LEU A 601 -31.89 19.18 -13.70
C LEU A 601 -31.56 20.12 -12.51
N ASP A 602 -31.25 21.38 -12.80
CA ASP A 602 -30.85 22.36 -11.78
C ASP A 602 -29.68 21.90 -10.90
N ASN A 603 -28.64 21.38 -11.54
CA ASN A 603 -27.44 20.81 -10.93
C ASN A 603 -27.64 19.51 -10.13
N LYS A 604 -28.82 18.89 -10.17
CA LYS A 604 -29.04 17.58 -9.51
C LYS A 604 -28.39 16.42 -10.24
N MET A 605 -28.09 16.56 -11.52
CA MET A 605 -27.50 15.52 -12.35
C MET A 605 -26.29 16.06 -13.10
N THR A 606 -25.22 15.31 -13.09
CA THR A 606 -23.98 15.62 -13.81
C THR A 606 -23.58 14.44 -14.67
N ILE A 607 -23.44 14.66 -15.97
CA ILE A 607 -22.80 13.74 -16.90
C ILE A 607 -21.34 14.19 -17.05
N ARG A 608 -20.42 13.26 -16.97
CA ARG A 608 -18.99 13.51 -17.10
C ARG A 608 -18.33 12.49 -17.99
N GLY A 609 -17.22 12.88 -18.63
CA GLY A 609 -16.46 11.99 -19.47
C GLY A 609 -15.03 12.48 -19.65
N SER A 610 -14.12 11.55 -19.79
CA SER A 610 -12.73 11.84 -20.08
C SER A 610 -12.15 10.83 -21.07
N PHE A 611 -11.21 11.33 -21.88
CA PHE A 611 -10.33 10.53 -22.69
C PHE A 611 -8.90 10.99 -22.43
N SER A 612 -8.00 10.05 -22.16
CA SER A 612 -6.60 10.39 -21.92
C SER A 612 -5.64 9.32 -22.44
N THR A 613 -4.45 9.74 -22.79
CA THR A 613 -3.29 8.86 -22.94
C THR A 613 -2.46 8.92 -21.66
N GLY A 614 -1.78 7.83 -21.36
CA GLY A 614 -0.88 7.74 -20.23
C GLY A 614 0.39 6.99 -20.59
N PHE A 615 1.35 7.04 -19.70
CA PHE A 615 2.58 6.25 -19.81
C PHE A 615 3.12 5.88 -18.44
N ARG A 616 3.90 4.80 -18.40
CA ARG A 616 4.70 4.42 -17.24
C ARG A 616 6.14 4.15 -17.67
N ALA A 617 7.07 4.85 -17.03
CA ALA A 617 8.50 4.55 -17.19
C ALA A 617 8.82 3.16 -16.61
N PRO A 618 9.68 2.34 -17.26
CA PRO A 618 10.24 1.16 -16.60
C PRO A 618 10.88 1.59 -15.29
N SER A 619 10.58 0.93 -14.18
CA SER A 619 11.25 1.28 -12.92
C SER A 619 12.74 0.88 -12.98
N LEU A 620 13.59 1.59 -12.25
CA LEU A 620 15.00 1.20 -12.14
C LEU A 620 15.14 -0.22 -11.56
N HIS A 621 14.19 -0.65 -10.72
CA HIS A 621 14.07 -2.02 -10.23
C HIS A 621 13.95 -3.03 -11.39
N GLN A 622 13.03 -2.80 -12.33
CA GLN A 622 12.81 -3.69 -13.48
C GLN A 622 13.99 -3.70 -14.46
N ILE A 623 14.69 -2.57 -14.58
CA ILE A 623 15.83 -2.47 -15.49
C ILE A 623 17.06 -3.18 -14.91
N TYR A 624 17.34 -2.99 -13.60
CA TYR A 624 18.62 -3.35 -13.01
C TYR A 624 18.55 -4.48 -11.98
N ALA A 625 17.36 -4.96 -11.58
CA ALA A 625 17.27 -6.08 -10.67
C ALA A 625 18.02 -7.28 -11.25
N GLN A 626 18.86 -7.86 -10.43
CA GLN A 626 19.66 -9.05 -10.74
C GLN A 626 19.85 -9.85 -9.47
N SER A 627 19.60 -11.14 -9.53
CA SER A 627 19.81 -12.05 -8.40
C SER A 627 20.01 -13.47 -8.89
N THR A 628 20.63 -14.28 -8.06
CA THR A 628 20.68 -15.73 -8.21
C THR A 628 20.06 -16.32 -6.94
N GLN A 629 19.11 -17.21 -7.09
CA GLN A 629 18.37 -17.81 -5.97
C GLN A 629 18.29 -19.32 -6.16
N ALA A 630 18.45 -20.07 -5.08
CA ALA A 630 18.13 -21.49 -5.08
C ALA A 630 16.61 -21.67 -5.17
N SER A 631 16.16 -22.37 -6.20
CA SER A 631 14.77 -22.70 -6.45
C SER A 631 14.60 -24.21 -6.47
N PHE A 632 13.47 -24.69 -5.97
CA PHE A 632 13.12 -26.11 -6.02
C PHE A 632 12.33 -26.35 -7.30
N VAL A 633 12.96 -26.99 -8.27
CA VAL A 633 12.38 -27.26 -9.59
C VAL A 633 12.51 -28.76 -9.85
N ASP A 634 11.38 -29.41 -10.18
CA ASP A 634 11.30 -30.84 -10.50
C ASP A 634 11.98 -31.74 -9.44
N GLY A 635 11.66 -31.51 -8.16
CA GLY A 635 12.17 -32.30 -7.06
C GLY A 635 13.65 -32.02 -6.66
N THR A 636 14.35 -31.13 -7.37
CA THR A 636 15.75 -30.80 -7.11
C THR A 636 15.97 -29.31 -6.87
N ILE A 637 17.03 -28.98 -6.11
CA ILE A 637 17.45 -27.60 -5.94
C ILE A 637 18.28 -27.19 -7.14
N GLN A 638 17.81 -26.21 -7.86
CA GLN A 638 18.48 -25.61 -8.99
C GLN A 638 18.72 -24.12 -8.74
N LEU A 639 19.79 -23.55 -9.30
CA LEU A 639 19.99 -22.10 -9.28
C LEU A 639 19.14 -21.45 -10.36
N ALA A 640 18.25 -20.56 -9.94
CA ALA A 640 17.46 -19.70 -10.81
C ALA A 640 18.09 -18.30 -10.84
N GLY A 641 18.28 -17.73 -12.02
CA GLY A 641 18.82 -16.39 -12.21
C GLY A 641 17.77 -15.38 -12.67
N LEU A 642 17.69 -14.22 -12.01
CA LEU A 642 17.06 -13.04 -12.58
C LEU A 642 18.13 -12.26 -13.34
N PHE A 643 18.01 -12.20 -14.67
CA PHE A 643 18.91 -11.44 -15.52
C PHE A 643 18.46 -9.99 -15.62
N ASN A 644 19.36 -9.09 -15.31
CA ASN A 644 19.10 -7.67 -15.50
C ASN A 644 18.88 -7.35 -16.99
N ASN A 645 17.90 -6.49 -17.27
CA ASN A 645 17.49 -6.19 -18.65
C ASN A 645 18.62 -5.61 -19.53
N ARG A 646 19.71 -5.07 -18.96
CA ARG A 646 20.86 -4.55 -19.70
C ARG A 646 22.03 -5.54 -19.83
N SER A 647 21.91 -6.74 -19.28
CA SER A 647 22.95 -7.75 -19.31
C SER A 647 23.22 -8.30 -20.73
N ALA A 648 24.43 -8.85 -20.93
CA ALA A 648 24.79 -9.54 -22.16
C ALA A 648 23.91 -10.80 -22.37
N GLN A 649 23.54 -11.49 -21.30
CA GLN A 649 22.66 -12.65 -21.31
C GLN A 649 21.26 -12.28 -21.84
N ALA A 650 20.68 -11.16 -21.37
CA ALA A 650 19.40 -10.67 -21.87
C ALA A 650 19.50 -10.35 -23.38
N ARG A 651 20.58 -9.71 -23.83
CA ARG A 651 20.80 -9.44 -25.27
C ARG A 651 20.95 -10.72 -26.09
N ALA A 652 21.68 -11.71 -25.56
CA ALA A 652 21.85 -13.00 -26.22
C ALA A 652 20.53 -13.79 -26.36
N LEU A 653 19.61 -13.64 -25.42
CA LEU A 653 18.25 -14.17 -25.52
C LEU A 653 17.36 -13.41 -26.51
N GLY A 654 17.80 -12.27 -27.05
CA GLY A 654 17.01 -11.43 -27.95
C GLY A 654 16.04 -10.48 -27.21
N ILE A 655 16.24 -10.26 -25.90
CA ILE A 655 15.42 -9.36 -25.12
C ILE A 655 15.86 -7.92 -25.37
N GLU A 656 14.97 -7.07 -25.83
CA GLU A 656 15.22 -5.64 -26.06
C GLU A 656 15.34 -4.85 -24.74
N GLN A 657 15.91 -3.64 -24.84
CA GLN A 657 15.89 -2.71 -23.71
C GLN A 657 14.45 -2.31 -23.40
N LEU A 658 14.12 -2.23 -22.10
CA LEU A 658 12.79 -1.82 -21.67
C LEU A 658 12.48 -0.40 -22.15
N ARG A 659 11.28 -0.22 -22.68
CA ARG A 659 10.68 1.05 -23.06
C ARG A 659 9.45 1.36 -22.21
N SER A 660 8.94 2.58 -22.27
CA SER A 660 7.76 2.97 -21.53
C SER A 660 6.53 2.17 -21.97
N GLU A 661 5.71 1.77 -21.00
CA GLU A 661 4.34 1.34 -21.25
C GLU A 661 3.53 2.55 -21.69
N LYS A 662 2.54 2.32 -22.56
CA LYS A 662 1.60 3.35 -23.02
C LYS A 662 0.19 2.94 -22.63
N SER A 663 -0.65 3.90 -22.29
CA SER A 663 -2.05 3.60 -22.05
C SER A 663 -3.00 4.55 -22.77
N THR A 664 -4.19 4.03 -23.06
CA THR A 664 -5.36 4.79 -23.50
C THR A 664 -6.48 4.54 -22.48
N ASN A 665 -7.05 5.62 -21.97
CA ASN A 665 -8.06 5.58 -20.93
C ASN A 665 -9.32 6.29 -21.40
N LEU A 666 -10.48 5.65 -21.18
CA LEU A 666 -11.82 6.21 -21.39
C LEU A 666 -12.60 6.11 -20.09
N SER A 667 -13.23 7.19 -19.67
CA SER A 667 -14.13 7.22 -18.51
C SER A 667 -15.42 7.95 -18.87
N LEU A 668 -16.57 7.37 -18.51
CA LEU A 668 -17.90 7.96 -18.67
C LEU A 668 -18.65 7.82 -17.35
N GLY A 669 -19.17 8.90 -16.81
CA GLY A 669 -19.79 8.90 -15.49
C GLY A 669 -21.09 9.69 -15.43
N LEU A 670 -21.93 9.26 -14.49
CA LEU A 670 -23.17 9.90 -14.09
C LEU A 670 -23.15 10.12 -12.58
N ALA A 671 -23.35 11.36 -12.14
CA ALA A 671 -23.61 11.67 -10.74
C ALA A 671 -25.01 12.26 -10.60
N PHE A 672 -25.79 11.81 -9.60
CA PHE A 672 -27.17 12.19 -9.41
C PHE A 672 -27.50 12.44 -7.93
N ASN A 673 -27.97 13.63 -7.62
CA ASN A 673 -28.36 14.08 -6.29
C ASN A 673 -29.87 14.40 -6.28
N PRO A 674 -30.74 13.37 -6.27
CA PRO A 674 -32.21 13.60 -6.42
C PRO A 674 -32.82 14.38 -5.28
N ILE A 675 -32.35 14.14 -4.06
CA ILE A 675 -32.77 14.77 -2.82
C ILE A 675 -31.58 15.11 -1.95
N LYS A 676 -31.76 16.00 -0.97
CA LYS A 676 -30.71 16.38 -0.01
C LYS A 676 -30.11 15.13 0.66
N ASN A 677 -28.77 15.09 0.76
CA ASN A 677 -27.99 14.04 1.40
C ASN A 677 -27.99 12.67 0.68
N LEU A 678 -28.64 12.49 -0.46
CA LEU A 678 -28.57 11.29 -1.29
C LEU A 678 -27.72 11.58 -2.51
N ASN A 679 -26.57 10.89 -2.60
CA ASN A 679 -25.66 10.94 -3.74
C ASN A 679 -25.59 9.57 -4.40
N ILE A 680 -25.72 9.53 -5.71
CA ILE A 680 -25.60 8.33 -6.54
C ILE A 680 -24.57 8.63 -7.62
N SER A 681 -23.58 7.78 -7.80
CA SER A 681 -22.67 7.84 -8.97
C SER A 681 -22.51 6.48 -9.61
N LEU A 682 -22.35 6.51 -10.92
CA LEU A 682 -22.02 5.34 -11.74
C LEU A 682 -20.99 5.78 -12.77
N ASP A 683 -19.84 5.11 -12.79
CA ASP A 683 -18.73 5.45 -13.65
C ASP A 683 -18.25 4.19 -14.38
N TYR A 684 -18.31 4.21 -15.71
CA TYR A 684 -17.67 3.23 -16.59
C TYR A 684 -16.23 3.65 -16.86
N PHE A 685 -15.31 2.69 -16.87
CA PHE A 685 -13.94 2.91 -17.28
C PHE A 685 -13.44 1.83 -18.24
N LYS A 686 -12.51 2.21 -19.10
CA LYS A 686 -11.71 1.29 -19.92
C LYS A 686 -10.27 1.79 -19.96
N ILE A 687 -9.32 0.88 -19.72
CA ILE A 687 -7.89 1.14 -19.71
C ILE A 687 -7.21 0.09 -20.58
N ASP A 688 -6.67 0.50 -21.71
CA ASP A 688 -5.83 -0.32 -22.56
C ASP A 688 -4.37 0.03 -22.30
N VAL A 689 -3.50 -0.97 -22.06
CA VAL A 689 -2.06 -0.78 -21.86
C VAL A 689 -1.30 -1.55 -22.92
N GLU A 690 -0.52 -0.82 -23.70
CA GLU A 690 0.40 -1.36 -24.71
C GLU A 690 1.81 -1.45 -24.13
N ASP A 691 2.61 -2.39 -24.65
CA ASP A 691 3.99 -2.60 -24.24
C ASP A 691 4.13 -2.85 -22.71
N ARG A 692 3.14 -3.50 -22.08
CA ARG A 692 3.15 -3.77 -20.64
C ARG A 692 4.35 -4.62 -20.28
N ILE A 693 5.12 -4.16 -19.28
CA ILE A 693 6.30 -4.86 -18.78
C ILE A 693 5.84 -5.99 -17.89
N VAL A 694 6.34 -7.19 -18.19
CA VAL A 694 6.09 -8.39 -17.40
C VAL A 694 7.41 -8.98 -16.91
N TYR A 695 7.34 -9.59 -15.72
CA TYR A 695 8.37 -10.48 -15.21
C TYR A 695 8.06 -11.87 -15.74
N SER A 696 8.95 -12.43 -16.55
CA SER A 696 8.72 -13.67 -17.29
C SER A 696 8.38 -14.85 -16.39
N SER A 697 7.77 -15.87 -16.95
CA SER A 697 7.78 -17.22 -16.37
C SER A 697 9.22 -17.70 -16.24
N THR A 698 9.41 -18.79 -15.52
CA THR A 698 10.71 -19.44 -15.42
C THR A 698 11.05 -20.07 -16.78
N ILE A 699 12.14 -19.60 -17.37
CA ILE A 699 12.65 -20.10 -18.65
C ILE A 699 13.67 -21.17 -18.34
N ARG A 700 13.48 -22.35 -18.96
CA ARG A 700 14.36 -23.51 -18.85
C ARG A 700 14.50 -24.23 -20.20
N THR A 701 15.53 -25.02 -20.35
CA THR A 701 15.68 -25.92 -21.50
C THR A 701 14.79 -27.14 -21.34
N ALA A 702 14.48 -27.79 -22.45
CA ALA A 702 13.84 -29.12 -22.43
C ALA A 702 14.75 -30.12 -21.74
N GLU A 703 14.16 -31.16 -21.15
CA GLU A 703 14.94 -32.27 -20.53
C GLU A 703 15.85 -32.94 -21.55
N GLY A 704 17.10 -33.17 -21.18
CA GLY A 704 18.12 -33.76 -22.07
C GLY A 704 18.73 -32.80 -23.11
N ASP A 705 18.26 -31.56 -23.21
CA ASP A 705 18.86 -30.56 -24.10
C ASP A 705 20.19 -30.04 -23.53
N SER A 706 21.25 -30.27 -24.27
CA SER A 706 22.63 -29.83 -23.94
C SER A 706 23.27 -28.98 -25.06
N THR A 707 22.51 -28.64 -26.11
CA THR A 707 23.07 -28.05 -27.33
C THR A 707 22.38 -26.76 -27.78
N SER A 708 21.18 -26.47 -27.28
CA SER A 708 20.42 -25.31 -27.73
C SER A 708 21.12 -23.99 -27.38
N THR A 709 20.73 -22.93 -28.08
CA THR A 709 21.16 -21.55 -27.74
C THR A 709 20.78 -21.20 -26.33
N LEU A 710 19.59 -21.59 -25.88
CA LEU A 710 19.11 -21.33 -24.52
C LEU A 710 19.97 -22.03 -23.50
N PHE A 711 20.29 -23.33 -23.70
CA PHE A 711 21.18 -24.09 -22.80
C PHE A 711 22.54 -23.39 -22.61
N ASN A 712 23.16 -22.97 -23.71
CA ASN A 712 24.46 -22.30 -23.66
C ASN A 712 24.39 -20.95 -22.91
N ILE A 713 23.29 -20.18 -23.07
CA ILE A 713 23.15 -18.90 -22.37
C ILE A 713 22.97 -19.13 -20.86
N LEU A 714 22.12 -20.08 -20.45
CA LEU A 714 21.90 -20.43 -19.04
C LEU A 714 23.19 -20.93 -18.39
N ARG A 715 23.87 -21.84 -19.05
CA ARG A 715 25.16 -22.39 -18.57
C ARG A 715 26.24 -21.32 -18.39
N ASN A 716 26.35 -20.39 -19.34
CA ASN A 716 27.28 -19.26 -19.25
C ASN A 716 26.89 -18.27 -18.14
N GLY A 717 25.61 -18.20 -17.80
CA GLY A 717 25.09 -17.45 -16.66
C GLY A 717 25.23 -18.16 -15.30
N GLY A 718 25.69 -19.43 -15.30
CA GLY A 718 25.85 -20.24 -14.09
C GLY A 718 24.51 -20.65 -13.45
N VAL A 719 23.42 -20.70 -14.23
CA VAL A 719 22.07 -21.00 -13.77
C VAL A 719 21.43 -22.10 -14.63
N ALA A 720 20.50 -22.84 -14.05
CA ALA A 720 19.69 -23.84 -14.76
C ALA A 720 18.44 -23.20 -15.36
N THR A 721 17.93 -22.16 -14.71
CA THR A 721 16.73 -21.43 -15.15
C THR A 721 16.95 -19.93 -15.10
N ALA A 722 16.23 -19.18 -15.91
CA ALA A 722 16.31 -17.73 -15.93
C ALA A 722 14.92 -17.07 -15.97
N GLN A 723 14.88 -15.88 -15.43
CA GLN A 723 13.76 -14.94 -15.53
C GLN A 723 14.30 -13.56 -15.90
N PHE A 724 13.45 -12.71 -16.46
CA PHE A 724 13.83 -11.38 -16.90
C PHE A 724 12.60 -10.50 -17.08
N PHE A 725 12.82 -9.21 -17.27
CA PHE A 725 11.79 -8.23 -17.61
C PHE A 725 11.76 -7.94 -19.10
N ILE A 726 10.56 -7.87 -19.66
CA ILE A 726 10.35 -7.61 -21.08
C ILE A 726 9.04 -6.82 -21.29
N ASN A 727 8.98 -5.92 -22.28
CA ASN A 727 7.73 -5.36 -22.79
C ASN A 727 7.03 -6.46 -23.62
N GLY A 728 6.29 -7.33 -22.94
CA GLY A 728 5.89 -8.63 -23.49
C GLY A 728 4.43 -8.75 -23.88
N ILE A 729 3.54 -7.87 -23.37
CA ILE A 729 2.08 -8.03 -23.57
C ILE A 729 1.36 -6.70 -23.72
N ASN A 730 0.15 -6.78 -24.27
CA ASN A 730 -0.86 -5.72 -24.21
C ASN A 730 -2.03 -6.20 -23.35
N THR A 731 -2.62 -5.31 -22.57
CA THR A 731 -3.76 -5.66 -21.70
C THR A 731 -4.91 -4.69 -21.86
N SER A 732 -6.14 -5.17 -21.67
CA SER A 732 -7.36 -4.35 -21.57
C SER A 732 -8.03 -4.63 -20.24
N THR A 733 -8.44 -3.58 -19.54
CA THR A 733 -9.23 -3.68 -18.31
C THR A 733 -10.38 -2.70 -18.41
N SER A 734 -11.62 -3.18 -18.22
CA SER A 734 -12.81 -2.32 -18.18
C SER A 734 -13.74 -2.71 -17.06
N GLY A 735 -14.54 -1.77 -16.60
CA GLY A 735 -15.45 -2.04 -15.49
C GLY A 735 -16.39 -0.88 -15.17
N LEU A 736 -17.15 -1.10 -14.10
CA LEU A 736 -18.12 -0.16 -13.55
C LEU A 736 -17.82 0.09 -12.07
N ASP A 737 -17.71 1.34 -11.69
CA ASP A 737 -17.71 1.78 -10.29
C ASP A 737 -19.07 2.41 -9.96
N TYR A 738 -19.65 2.07 -8.82
CA TYR A 738 -20.86 2.73 -8.34
C TYR A 738 -20.75 3.11 -6.87
N VAL A 739 -21.41 4.22 -6.52
CA VAL A 739 -21.55 4.68 -5.13
C VAL A 739 -22.97 5.17 -4.92
N VAL A 740 -23.60 4.72 -3.83
CA VAL A 740 -24.86 5.23 -3.32
C VAL A 740 -24.65 5.62 -1.86
N SER A 741 -24.71 6.90 -1.55
CA SER A 741 -24.50 7.40 -0.19
C SER A 741 -25.70 8.22 0.26
N TYR A 742 -26.37 7.77 1.33
CA TYR A 742 -27.48 8.50 1.95
C TYR A 742 -27.13 8.81 3.40
N ARG A 743 -27.00 10.10 3.69
CA ARG A 743 -26.51 10.59 4.99
C ARG A 743 -27.62 11.25 5.79
N ASN A 744 -27.46 11.32 7.11
CA ASN A 744 -28.33 12.02 8.03
C ASN A 744 -29.81 11.58 7.98
N ILE A 745 -30.08 10.28 7.77
CA ILE A 745 -31.41 9.70 7.84
C ILE A 745 -31.83 9.69 9.30
N GLY A 746 -32.91 10.37 9.65
CA GLY A 746 -33.47 10.33 11.01
C GLY A 746 -34.01 8.92 11.30
N LEU A 747 -33.54 8.28 12.36
CA LEU A 747 -34.03 6.99 12.83
C LEU A 747 -34.17 7.04 14.36
N GLY A 748 -35.40 7.21 14.87
CA GLY A 748 -35.62 7.53 16.29
C GLY A 748 -34.86 8.81 16.68
N ASP A 749 -34.17 8.77 17.82
CA ASP A 749 -33.34 9.88 18.32
C ASP A 749 -31.94 9.95 17.69
N GLY A 750 -31.63 9.05 16.74
CA GLY A 750 -30.32 8.96 16.12
C GLY A 750 -30.34 9.34 14.64
N LYS A 751 -29.13 9.30 14.05
CA LYS A 751 -28.88 9.53 12.63
C LYS A 751 -28.23 8.31 12.02
N LEU A 752 -28.81 7.82 10.92
CA LEU A 752 -28.27 6.70 10.14
C LEU A 752 -27.59 7.24 8.88
N HIS A 753 -26.42 6.71 8.57
CA HIS A 753 -25.72 6.86 7.29
C HIS A 753 -25.66 5.50 6.61
N VAL A 754 -26.04 5.47 5.34
CA VAL A 754 -25.98 4.27 4.49
C VAL A 754 -25.04 4.57 3.34
N ASN A 755 -24.03 3.74 3.15
CA ASN A 755 -23.09 3.84 2.04
C ASN A 755 -22.97 2.49 1.36
N LEU A 756 -23.31 2.42 0.09
CA LEU A 756 -23.09 1.25 -0.77
C LEU A 756 -22.15 1.66 -1.89
N ALA A 757 -21.00 1.04 -1.96
CA ALA A 757 -20.02 1.28 -3.02
C ALA A 757 -19.55 -0.04 -3.61
N GLY A 758 -19.32 -0.08 -4.92
CA GLY A 758 -18.86 -1.30 -5.58
C GLY A 758 -18.04 -1.03 -6.82
N ASN A 759 -17.27 -2.05 -7.19
CA ASN A 759 -16.51 -2.15 -8.42
C ASN A 759 -16.82 -3.48 -9.09
N PHE A 760 -17.15 -3.46 -10.38
CA PHE A 760 -17.30 -4.62 -11.23
C PHE A 760 -16.28 -4.55 -12.36
N ILE A 761 -15.48 -5.58 -12.54
CA ILE A 761 -14.60 -5.75 -13.68
C ILE A 761 -15.41 -6.47 -14.77
N LEU A 762 -15.59 -5.82 -15.89
CA LEU A 762 -16.30 -6.37 -17.06
C LEU A 762 -15.36 -7.14 -18.01
N ASP A 763 -14.11 -6.68 -18.08
CA ASP A 763 -13.03 -7.33 -18.84
C ASP A 763 -11.70 -7.07 -18.15
N ASN A 764 -10.86 -8.09 -18.08
CA ASN A 764 -9.45 -8.00 -17.69
C ASN A 764 -8.67 -9.04 -18.48
N SER A 765 -8.18 -8.65 -19.64
CA SER A 765 -7.67 -9.56 -20.66
C SER A 765 -6.29 -9.16 -21.16
N ILE A 766 -5.60 -10.13 -21.73
CA ILE A 766 -4.35 -9.96 -22.46
C ILE A 766 -4.67 -10.00 -23.94
N ASN A 767 -4.33 -8.93 -24.66
CA ASN A 767 -4.63 -8.74 -26.07
C ASN A 767 -3.49 -9.20 -26.96
N GLY A 768 -3.81 -10.01 -27.96
CA GLY A 768 -2.82 -10.53 -28.91
C GLY A 768 -1.91 -11.59 -28.32
N ASN A 769 -0.86 -11.92 -29.05
CA ASN A 769 0.16 -12.88 -28.61
C ASN A 769 1.27 -12.16 -27.84
N PRO A 770 1.85 -12.79 -26.82
CA PRO A 770 3.05 -12.29 -26.15
C PRO A 770 4.20 -12.09 -27.14
N VAL A 771 5.06 -11.11 -26.84
CA VAL A 771 6.30 -10.89 -27.58
C VAL A 771 7.32 -11.92 -27.12
N GLU A 772 7.45 -13.03 -27.87
CA GLU A 772 8.34 -14.15 -27.54
C GLU A 772 9.69 -14.01 -28.24
N PRO A 773 10.81 -13.91 -27.51
CA PRO A 773 12.14 -14.01 -28.11
C PRO A 773 12.37 -15.38 -28.75
N ARG A 774 13.01 -15.39 -29.94
CA ARG A 774 13.16 -16.57 -30.78
C ARG A 774 13.85 -17.75 -30.06
N ALA A 775 14.90 -17.49 -29.28
CA ALA A 775 15.62 -18.52 -28.54
C ALA A 775 14.74 -19.24 -27.49
N ILE A 776 13.75 -18.53 -26.95
CA ILE A 776 12.79 -19.07 -25.97
C ILE A 776 11.72 -19.91 -26.66
N GLN A 777 11.20 -19.43 -27.80
CA GLN A 777 10.25 -20.21 -28.63
C GLN A 777 10.87 -21.51 -29.13
N GLU A 778 12.10 -21.46 -29.65
CA GLU A 778 12.84 -22.63 -30.14
C GLU A 778 13.09 -23.67 -29.06
N ALA A 779 13.19 -23.24 -27.79
CA ALA A 779 13.33 -24.12 -26.62
C ALA A 779 11.97 -24.63 -26.06
N GLY A 780 10.86 -24.30 -26.69
CA GLY A 780 9.53 -24.70 -26.22
C GLY A 780 9.08 -24.02 -24.92
N SER A 781 9.78 -22.96 -24.50
CA SER A 781 9.42 -22.14 -23.32
C SER A 781 8.60 -20.92 -23.73
N SER A 782 7.88 -20.31 -22.79
CA SER A 782 7.12 -19.08 -22.99
C SER A 782 7.38 -18.08 -21.87
N ILE A 783 7.43 -16.79 -22.21
CA ILE A 783 7.51 -15.71 -21.21
C ILE A 783 6.25 -15.59 -20.37
N LEU A 784 5.13 -16.10 -20.86
CA LEU A 784 3.80 -15.97 -20.26
C LEU A 784 3.09 -17.31 -20.24
N ASN A 785 3.41 -18.12 -19.24
CA ASN A 785 2.68 -19.37 -19.01
C ASN A 785 1.29 -19.11 -18.39
N ALA A 786 0.49 -20.16 -18.22
CA ALA A 786 -0.87 -20.06 -17.67
C ALA A 786 -0.89 -19.54 -16.23
N GLN A 787 0.12 -19.86 -15.43
CA GLN A 787 0.27 -19.37 -14.04
C GLN A 787 0.41 -17.84 -14.01
N ILE A 788 1.34 -17.25 -14.78
CA ILE A 788 1.51 -15.80 -14.86
C ILE A 788 0.26 -15.12 -15.45
N ARG A 789 -0.35 -15.76 -16.47
CA ARG A 789 -1.61 -15.27 -17.06
C ARG A 789 -2.70 -15.17 -15.99
N SER A 790 -2.91 -16.22 -15.19
CA SER A 790 -3.93 -16.22 -14.13
C SER A 790 -3.66 -15.17 -13.05
N LEU A 791 -2.39 -14.94 -12.68
CA LEU A 791 -2.01 -13.85 -11.77
C LEU A 791 -2.39 -12.47 -12.31
N LEU A 792 -2.23 -12.24 -13.61
CA LEU A 792 -2.49 -10.94 -14.22
C LEU A 792 -3.98 -10.67 -14.45
N THR A 793 -4.77 -11.72 -14.71
CA THR A 793 -6.15 -11.56 -15.20
C THR A 793 -7.23 -12.06 -14.25
N GLU A 794 -6.96 -13.03 -13.38
CA GLU A 794 -7.99 -13.76 -12.63
C GLU A 794 -7.76 -13.77 -11.10
N SER A 795 -6.57 -13.39 -10.62
CA SER A 795 -6.21 -13.47 -9.19
C SER A 795 -6.80 -12.34 -8.33
N ARG A 796 -7.65 -11.50 -8.89
CA ARG A 796 -8.38 -10.45 -8.20
C ARG A 796 -9.87 -10.65 -8.30
N PRO A 797 -10.65 -10.21 -7.29
CA PRO A 797 -12.10 -10.33 -7.35
C PRO A 797 -12.67 -9.68 -8.61
N GLU A 798 -13.51 -10.40 -9.35
CA GLU A 798 -14.24 -9.86 -10.51
C GLU A 798 -15.15 -8.71 -10.09
N TYR A 799 -15.63 -8.74 -8.85
CA TYR A 799 -16.40 -7.66 -8.25
C TYR A 799 -16.12 -7.56 -6.75
N LYS A 800 -16.23 -6.36 -6.23
CA LYS A 800 -16.23 -6.08 -4.80
C LYS A 800 -17.28 -5.03 -4.47
N SER A 801 -18.11 -5.28 -3.45
CA SER A 801 -19.14 -4.35 -2.99
C SER A 801 -19.04 -4.18 -1.48
N ILE A 802 -19.17 -2.95 -1.01
CA ILE A 802 -19.07 -2.60 0.41
C ILE A 802 -20.37 -1.89 0.81
N LEU A 803 -21.12 -2.49 1.71
CA LEU A 803 -22.28 -1.89 2.36
C LEU A 803 -21.87 -1.44 3.76
N GLY A 804 -21.89 -0.15 4.01
CA GLY A 804 -21.66 0.46 5.31
C GLY A 804 -22.93 1.05 5.90
N LEU A 805 -23.22 0.69 7.13
CA LEU A 805 -24.30 1.25 7.95
C LEU A 805 -23.68 1.88 9.19
N GLU A 806 -23.82 3.19 9.37
CA GLU A 806 -23.32 3.89 10.56
C GLU A 806 -24.49 4.56 11.26
N TYR A 807 -24.72 4.20 12.51
CA TYR A 807 -25.78 4.77 13.34
C TYR A 807 -25.20 5.51 14.54
N ALA A 808 -25.54 6.79 14.66
CA ALA A 808 -25.11 7.64 15.76
C ALA A 808 -26.32 8.03 16.62
N ILE A 809 -26.26 7.72 17.92
CA ILE A 809 -27.29 8.08 18.90
C ILE A 809 -26.66 8.48 20.24
N GLY A 810 -26.91 9.72 20.67
CA GLY A 810 -26.33 10.26 21.91
C GLY A 810 -24.80 10.12 21.92
N LYS A 811 -24.27 9.33 22.85
CA LYS A 811 -22.82 9.05 22.99
C LYS A 811 -22.32 7.84 22.23
N TRP A 812 -23.21 7.11 21.56
CA TRP A 812 -22.91 5.86 20.86
C TRP A 812 -22.76 6.10 19.36
N GLY A 813 -21.80 5.43 18.78
CA GLY A 813 -21.67 5.22 17.34
C GLY A 813 -21.60 3.72 17.07
N ILE A 814 -22.45 3.20 16.20
CA ILE A 814 -22.50 1.78 15.83
C ILE A 814 -22.30 1.71 14.32
N GLY A 815 -21.31 0.94 13.88
CA GLY A 815 -21.02 0.69 12.47
C GLY A 815 -21.14 -0.79 12.16
N LEU A 816 -21.81 -1.12 11.07
CA LEU A 816 -21.86 -2.46 10.49
C LEU A 816 -21.44 -2.35 9.03
N ASN A 817 -20.38 -3.07 8.65
CA ASN A 817 -19.90 -3.11 7.27
C ASN A 817 -19.98 -4.54 6.76
N GLY A 818 -20.56 -4.73 5.57
CA GLY A 818 -20.53 -5.99 4.83
C GLY A 818 -19.73 -5.80 3.56
N THR A 819 -18.64 -6.55 3.38
CA THR A 819 -17.85 -6.54 2.14
C THR A 819 -18.07 -7.85 1.41
N LEU A 820 -18.69 -7.78 0.25
CA LEU A 820 -18.84 -8.89 -0.68
C LEU A 820 -17.61 -8.90 -1.61
N PHE A 821 -16.88 -9.99 -1.58
CA PHE A 821 -15.80 -10.31 -2.52
C PHE A 821 -16.28 -11.30 -3.55
N GLY A 822 -16.06 -11.03 -4.82
CA GLY A 822 -16.30 -11.94 -5.94
C GLY A 822 -15.30 -13.07 -6.01
N PRO A 823 -15.45 -14.03 -6.93
CA PRO A 823 -14.54 -15.15 -7.09
C PRO A 823 -13.17 -14.66 -7.59
N THR A 824 -12.15 -15.44 -7.27
CA THR A 824 -10.81 -15.31 -7.84
C THR A 824 -10.32 -16.67 -8.28
N ARG A 825 -9.43 -16.71 -9.28
CA ARG A 825 -8.87 -17.96 -9.79
C ARG A 825 -7.36 -17.86 -9.88
N PHE A 826 -6.71 -19.00 -9.69
CA PHE A 826 -5.27 -19.13 -9.84
C PHE A 826 -4.90 -20.49 -10.41
N GLN A 827 -3.98 -20.50 -11.35
CA GLN A 827 -3.41 -21.74 -11.91
C GLN A 827 -1.96 -21.85 -11.45
N ASP A 828 -1.63 -22.91 -10.74
CA ASP A 828 -0.27 -23.21 -10.31
C ASP A 828 0.31 -24.33 -11.20
N LEU A 829 1.53 -24.13 -11.68
CA LEU A 829 2.22 -25.08 -12.56
C LEU A 829 3.54 -25.55 -11.95
N ASP A 830 3.84 -25.18 -10.70
CA ASP A 830 5.11 -25.48 -10.05
C ASP A 830 5.20 -26.93 -9.57
N ASN A 831 4.05 -27.54 -9.27
CA ASN A 831 3.95 -28.90 -8.74
C ASN A 831 2.84 -29.68 -9.47
N GLY A 832 2.82 -31.02 -9.37
CA GLY A 832 1.72 -31.85 -9.85
C GLY A 832 1.76 -32.23 -11.33
N GLY A 833 2.79 -31.79 -12.08
CA GLY A 833 3.00 -32.19 -13.48
C GLY A 833 2.02 -31.63 -14.50
N SER A 834 1.86 -32.29 -15.65
CA SER A 834 1.11 -31.76 -16.80
C SER A 834 -0.38 -31.55 -16.53
N ILE A 835 -0.98 -32.34 -15.63
CA ILE A 835 -2.40 -32.24 -15.30
C ILE A 835 -2.77 -30.86 -14.74
N MET A 836 -1.83 -30.12 -14.18
CA MET A 836 -2.04 -28.77 -13.66
C MET A 836 -2.36 -27.75 -14.77
N ASN A 837 -2.08 -28.06 -16.02
CA ASN A 837 -2.52 -27.24 -17.16
C ASN A 837 -4.04 -27.31 -17.39
N HIS A 838 -4.71 -28.33 -16.87
CA HIS A 838 -6.11 -28.65 -17.11
C HIS A 838 -7.03 -28.28 -15.93
N ILE A 839 -6.48 -27.73 -14.84
CA ILE A 839 -7.21 -27.35 -13.63
C ILE A 839 -6.79 -25.98 -13.11
N LYS A 840 -7.68 -25.35 -12.33
CA LYS A 840 -7.41 -24.12 -11.53
C LYS A 840 -7.95 -24.26 -10.13
N ALA A 841 -7.37 -23.54 -9.19
CA ALA A 841 -8.01 -23.22 -7.93
C ALA A 841 -9.00 -22.08 -8.13
N GLU A 842 -10.23 -22.20 -7.62
CA GLU A 842 -11.22 -21.13 -7.57
C GLU A 842 -11.61 -20.85 -6.13
N PHE A 843 -11.40 -19.59 -5.70
CA PHE A 843 -11.93 -19.09 -4.44
C PHE A 843 -13.37 -18.62 -4.64
N LYS A 844 -14.26 -19.10 -3.78
CA LYS A 844 -15.69 -18.81 -3.87
C LYS A 844 -16.00 -17.39 -3.40
N PRO A 845 -17.09 -16.78 -3.93
CA PRO A 845 -17.56 -15.49 -3.40
C PRO A 845 -17.83 -15.58 -1.89
N ALA A 846 -17.48 -14.51 -1.17
CA ALA A 846 -17.64 -14.46 0.27
C ALA A 846 -18.07 -13.08 0.76
N VAL A 847 -18.81 -13.05 1.88
CA VAL A 847 -19.18 -11.81 2.57
C VAL A 847 -18.46 -11.75 3.92
N VAL A 848 -17.60 -10.74 4.05
CA VAL A 848 -16.94 -10.43 5.33
C VAL A 848 -17.71 -9.32 6.02
N THR A 849 -18.07 -9.52 7.29
CA THR A 849 -18.86 -8.59 8.07
C THR A 849 -18.07 -8.05 9.24
N ASP A 850 -17.97 -6.72 9.36
CA ASP A 850 -17.27 -6.02 10.43
C ASP A 850 -18.26 -5.25 11.29
N LEU A 851 -18.09 -5.31 12.61
CA LEU A 851 -18.87 -4.56 13.59
C LEU A 851 -17.94 -3.58 14.32
N SER A 852 -18.35 -2.32 14.40
CA SER A 852 -17.68 -1.29 15.20
C SER A 852 -18.63 -0.66 16.19
N ILE A 853 -18.18 -0.45 17.43
CA ILE A 853 -18.93 0.23 18.49
C ILE A 853 -18.03 1.29 19.10
N GLY A 854 -18.46 2.55 18.98
CA GLY A 854 -17.81 3.71 19.59
C GLY A 854 -18.63 4.24 20.76
N TYR A 855 -17.97 4.61 21.85
CA TYR A 855 -18.59 5.26 22.99
C TYR A 855 -17.79 6.49 23.43
N ASN A 856 -18.42 7.64 23.46
CA ASN A 856 -17.84 8.89 23.95
C ASN A 856 -18.19 9.06 25.44
N PHE A 857 -17.26 8.75 26.35
CA PHE A 857 -17.47 8.97 27.80
C PHE A 857 -17.74 10.45 28.08
N ASN A 858 -16.94 11.30 27.48
CA ASN A 858 -17.04 12.75 27.50
C ASN A 858 -16.37 13.32 26.24
N LYS A 859 -16.16 14.64 26.18
CA LYS A 859 -15.54 15.32 25.03
C LYS A 859 -14.09 14.94 24.78
N ASN A 860 -13.40 14.41 25.81
CA ASN A 860 -11.97 14.10 25.81
C ASN A 860 -11.68 12.61 25.65
N TRP A 861 -12.56 11.73 26.07
CA TRP A 861 -12.31 10.30 26.12
C TRP A 861 -13.32 9.53 25.27
N SER A 862 -12.82 8.73 24.36
CA SER A 862 -13.62 7.86 23.49
C SER A 862 -13.00 6.45 23.44
N LEU A 863 -13.85 5.43 23.47
CA LEU A 863 -13.46 4.03 23.30
C LEU A 863 -14.11 3.51 22.01
N PHE A 864 -13.31 2.86 21.18
CA PHE A 864 -13.76 2.15 19.99
C PHE A 864 -13.44 0.67 20.14
N LEU A 865 -14.44 -0.16 19.91
CA LEU A 865 -14.32 -1.61 19.88
C LEU A 865 -14.69 -2.07 18.46
N ASN A 866 -13.81 -2.82 17.83
CA ASN A 866 -14.02 -3.34 16.49
C ASN A 866 -13.90 -4.87 16.53
N CYS A 867 -14.83 -5.55 15.88
CA CYS A 867 -14.77 -6.96 15.57
C CYS A 867 -14.77 -7.10 14.05
N ASN A 868 -13.59 -7.26 13.48
CA ASN A 868 -13.44 -7.51 12.05
C ASN A 868 -13.75 -8.97 11.77
N ASN A 869 -14.44 -9.24 10.65
CA ASN A 869 -14.88 -10.57 10.26
C ASN A 869 -15.63 -11.31 11.39
N ILE A 870 -16.68 -10.68 11.92
CA ILE A 870 -17.42 -11.19 13.10
C ILE A 870 -17.97 -12.62 12.90
N LEU A 871 -18.27 -12.99 11.65
CA LEU A 871 -18.78 -14.30 11.29
C LEU A 871 -17.66 -15.35 11.10
N ASP A 872 -16.39 -14.97 11.26
CA ASP A 872 -15.21 -15.83 11.13
C ASP A 872 -15.10 -16.55 9.78
N VAL A 873 -15.48 -15.83 8.70
CA VAL A 873 -15.44 -16.35 7.34
C VAL A 873 -13.98 -16.46 6.88
N LEU A 874 -13.60 -17.59 6.32
CA LEU A 874 -12.30 -17.83 5.70
C LEU A 874 -12.45 -17.93 4.18
N PRO A 875 -11.41 -17.64 3.38
CA PRO A 875 -11.44 -17.86 1.95
C PRO A 875 -11.59 -19.36 1.65
N GLU A 876 -12.73 -19.76 1.11
CA GLU A 876 -13.00 -21.14 0.67
C GLU A 876 -12.61 -21.30 -0.80
N TRP A 877 -11.96 -22.42 -1.14
CA TRP A 877 -11.56 -22.71 -2.48
C TRP A 877 -11.75 -24.18 -2.86
N ASP A 878 -11.88 -24.44 -4.16
CA ASP A 878 -11.92 -25.80 -4.72
C ASP A 878 -11.25 -25.83 -6.09
N LEU A 879 -11.05 -27.03 -6.65
CA LEU A 879 -10.54 -27.24 -7.98
C LEU A 879 -11.66 -27.07 -9.00
N VAL A 880 -11.36 -26.41 -10.10
CA VAL A 880 -12.22 -26.32 -11.27
C VAL A 880 -11.47 -26.83 -12.51
N ALA A 881 -12.16 -27.67 -13.31
CA ALA A 881 -11.63 -28.19 -14.55
C ALA A 881 -11.70 -27.12 -15.64
N LEU A 882 -10.68 -27.09 -16.49
CA LEU A 882 -10.61 -26.22 -17.67
C LEU A 882 -11.11 -26.95 -18.93
N ASP A 883 -11.04 -28.30 -18.92
CA ASP A 883 -11.42 -29.16 -20.05
C ASP A 883 -11.80 -30.57 -19.55
N ALA A 884 -11.98 -31.51 -20.49
CA ALA A 884 -12.41 -32.89 -20.20
C ALA A 884 -11.37 -33.68 -19.43
N GLU A 885 -10.07 -33.42 -19.63
CA GLU A 885 -8.97 -34.07 -18.92
C GLU A 885 -8.94 -33.64 -17.45
N GLY A 886 -9.01 -32.34 -17.22
CA GLY A 886 -9.16 -31.80 -15.86
C GLY A 886 -10.42 -32.31 -15.16
N ALA A 887 -11.56 -32.40 -15.86
CA ALA A 887 -12.79 -32.93 -15.30
C ALA A 887 -12.65 -34.40 -14.89
N ALA A 888 -11.95 -35.22 -15.67
CA ALA A 888 -11.68 -36.61 -15.33
C ALA A 888 -10.77 -36.74 -14.11
N ALA A 889 -9.71 -35.90 -14.02
CA ALA A 889 -8.77 -35.91 -12.91
C ALA A 889 -9.44 -35.54 -11.59
N ILE A 890 -10.32 -34.52 -11.55
CA ILE A 890 -10.99 -34.11 -10.30
C ILE A 890 -12.24 -34.93 -9.96
N ALA A 891 -12.68 -35.83 -10.87
CA ALA A 891 -13.82 -36.73 -10.61
C ALA A 891 -13.48 -37.83 -9.60
N ASN A 892 -12.22 -38.26 -9.54
CA ASN A 892 -11.74 -39.20 -8.54
C ASN A 892 -11.41 -38.47 -7.23
N PRO A 893 -12.01 -38.79 -6.07
CA PRO A 893 -11.76 -38.08 -4.82
C PRO A 893 -10.30 -38.18 -4.33
N ALA A 894 -9.60 -39.29 -4.59
CA ALA A 894 -8.21 -39.47 -4.18
C ALA A 894 -7.29 -38.57 -5.02
N ASP A 895 -7.45 -38.57 -6.35
CA ASP A 895 -6.68 -37.73 -7.25
C ASP A 895 -6.96 -36.25 -6.98
N LYS A 896 -8.23 -35.88 -6.75
CA LYS A 896 -8.62 -34.51 -6.37
C LYS A 896 -7.94 -34.09 -5.05
N SER A 897 -7.84 -34.97 -4.05
CA SER A 897 -7.16 -34.66 -2.78
C SER A 897 -5.67 -34.41 -3.01
N LEU A 898 -5.01 -35.27 -3.78
CA LEU A 898 -3.59 -35.10 -4.12
C LEU A 898 -3.34 -33.80 -4.90
N LEU A 899 -4.15 -33.51 -5.90
CA LEU A 899 -4.05 -32.27 -6.68
C LEU A 899 -4.27 -31.01 -5.81
N ARG A 900 -5.20 -31.09 -4.84
CA ARG A 900 -5.37 -30.01 -3.85
C ARG A 900 -4.13 -29.81 -2.99
N GLY A 901 -3.46 -30.88 -2.59
CA GLY A 901 -2.20 -30.83 -1.85
C GLY A 901 -1.10 -30.13 -2.63
N PHE A 902 -0.96 -30.42 -3.93
CA PHE A 902 0.01 -29.72 -4.79
C PHE A 902 -0.29 -28.23 -4.95
N LEU A 903 -1.54 -27.81 -4.91
CA LEU A 903 -1.96 -26.40 -4.92
C LEU A 903 -1.90 -25.72 -3.55
N GLY A 904 -1.69 -26.47 -2.49
CA GLY A 904 -1.46 -25.95 -1.15
C GLY A 904 -0.15 -25.16 -1.08
N PHE A 905 0.05 -24.47 0.03
CA PHE A 905 1.26 -23.67 0.24
C PHE A 905 2.53 -24.52 0.04
N SER A 906 3.40 -24.07 -0.87
CA SER A 906 4.63 -24.77 -1.30
C SER A 906 4.41 -26.19 -1.84
N GLY A 907 3.21 -26.54 -2.31
CA GLY A 907 2.88 -27.89 -2.75
C GLY A 907 2.95 -28.96 -1.65
N ARG A 908 2.83 -28.57 -0.37
CA ARG A 908 3.05 -29.45 0.78
C ARG A 908 2.01 -29.34 1.89
N TYR A 909 1.33 -28.20 2.01
CA TYR A 909 0.43 -27.90 3.11
C TYR A 909 -1.02 -27.85 2.65
N ASP A 910 -1.96 -28.20 3.52
CA ASP A 910 -3.40 -28.20 3.24
C ASP A 910 -4.02 -26.79 3.16
N ILE A 911 -3.21 -25.75 3.40
CA ILE A 911 -3.60 -24.35 3.28
C ILE A 911 -3.04 -23.79 1.97
N LEU A 912 -3.94 -23.22 1.15
CA LEU A 912 -3.53 -22.47 -0.02
C LEU A 912 -2.84 -21.16 0.40
N GLY A 913 -1.78 -20.78 -0.30
CA GLY A 913 -1.10 -19.51 -0.15
C GLY A 913 -1.97 -18.32 -0.58
N TYR A 914 -1.35 -17.15 -0.67
CA TYR A 914 -2.03 -15.87 -0.95
C TYR A 914 -2.42 -15.64 -2.41
N ASN A 915 -1.98 -16.47 -3.35
CA ASN A 915 -2.04 -16.22 -4.80
C ASN A 915 -3.44 -15.95 -5.35
N GLY A 916 -4.47 -16.50 -4.77
CA GLY A 916 -5.84 -16.31 -5.21
C GLY A 916 -6.80 -15.82 -4.12
N SER A 917 -6.33 -15.62 -2.88
CA SER A 917 -7.23 -15.25 -1.79
C SER A 917 -7.70 -13.80 -1.88
N GLN A 918 -9.00 -13.56 -1.66
CA GLN A 918 -9.63 -12.25 -1.76
C GLN A 918 -9.43 -11.39 -0.52
N PHE A 919 -9.28 -12.01 0.66
CA PHE A 919 -9.15 -11.37 1.97
C PHE A 919 -8.31 -12.22 2.92
N SER A 920 -8.07 -11.72 4.13
CA SER A 920 -7.20 -12.35 5.11
C SER A 920 -7.66 -13.75 5.55
N GLN A 921 -6.72 -14.69 5.67
CA GLN A 921 -6.92 -16.04 6.21
C GLN A 921 -6.88 -16.08 7.76
N LEU A 922 -6.73 -14.94 8.43
CA LEU A 922 -6.63 -14.88 9.89
C LEU A 922 -7.96 -15.14 10.59
N GLY A 923 -9.09 -14.98 9.88
CA GLY A 923 -10.43 -15.09 10.46
C GLY A 923 -10.80 -13.84 11.26
N ARG A 924 -11.55 -14.05 12.35
CA ARG A 924 -12.04 -12.98 13.22
C ARG A 924 -10.91 -12.27 13.95
N MET A 925 -11.03 -10.93 14.07
CA MET A 925 -10.08 -10.11 14.83
C MET A 925 -10.85 -9.15 15.74
N PHE A 926 -10.39 -9.00 16.98
CA PHE A 926 -10.90 -8.04 17.95
C PHE A 926 -9.88 -6.92 18.13
N ASN A 927 -10.33 -5.67 18.01
CA ASN A 927 -9.49 -4.49 18.19
C ASN A 927 -10.18 -3.53 19.16
N ALA A 928 -9.41 -2.92 20.05
CA ALA A 928 -9.85 -1.87 20.95
C ALA A 928 -8.95 -0.66 20.82
N GLN A 929 -9.53 0.54 20.77
CA GLN A 929 -8.78 1.80 20.74
C GLN A 929 -9.36 2.78 21.74
N LEU A 930 -8.53 3.25 22.64
CA LEU A 930 -8.83 4.36 23.55
C LEU A 930 -8.24 5.64 22.97
N SER A 931 -9.08 6.63 22.72
CA SER A 931 -8.68 7.95 22.22
C SER A 931 -8.86 9.01 23.31
N ILE A 932 -7.79 9.74 23.60
CA ILE A 932 -7.72 10.77 24.63
C ILE A 932 -7.37 12.10 23.94
N LYS A 933 -8.25 13.09 24.06
CA LYS A 933 -8.06 14.46 23.56
C LYS A 933 -7.70 15.41 24.71
N PHE A 934 -6.76 16.29 24.50
CA PHE A 934 -6.31 17.27 25.50
C PHE A 934 -5.70 18.54 24.88
#